data_8cdf9751642007c9136ab56593bcfa3b
#
_entry.id   8cdf9751642007c9136ab56593bcfa3b
#
_cell.length_a   1.000
_cell.length_b   1.000
_cell.length_c   1.000
_cell.angle_alpha   90.00
_cell.angle_beta   90.00
_cell.angle_gamma   90.00
#
_symmetry.space_group_name_H-M   'P 1'
#
loop_
_entity.id
_entity.type
_entity.pdbx_description
1 polymer ?
#
loop_
_entity_poly.entity_id
_entity_poly.type
_entity_poly.pdbx_seq_one_letter_code
_entity_poly.pdbx_strand_id
1 'polypeptide(L)'
;MQKQQSWMRLGFLVDARGRVPVKVVARTFASGKTEKMVYQCLSDLGLPSGKNDTMDKADFTFDKFYALYHKICPRNDIEELFRSITQGKAESINIDQFINFLNEKQRDPRLNEILYPLYDEKRAQEIITTYEQDEESRTNGVLSKDGFVRYLMSDENAPVFLDRLDLYMDMDQPLSHYYINSSHNTYLSGRQFGGKSSVEMYRQTLLAGCRCVELDCWDGKGEDEEPIITHGMAMCTDILFRDVIYAIRDCAFVTSDYPVILSFENHCSRAQQYKLAKYCDEIFGDLLLKEPLPDYPLEPGAPLPPPSLLKRKILIKNKRLKPEVEKIELELFQQGQLALDNEEPTEDASAVPTLDKKLSEEAATPVAAGLPGASQDGGEGIEIPINYTGSTTNVHPWLSSMINYAQPIKFQTFSSSEEKNIHHNMSSFSETAGMNLLKQQAIDFVNYNKRQMSRIYPKGTRADSSNYMPQVFWNAGCQMVSLNFQSSDLPMQLNQGKFEYNGSTGYLLKPDFMRRADKDFDPFADAPVDGVIAASCGVQVIAGQFLSDKKVGTYVEVDMYGLPSDTVRKEFRTRLVPANGLNPVYNEEPFLFRKVVLPDLAVLRLGVYDENGKLLGQRILPLDGLQGGYRHISLRTEANFPMSLPMLFCNIELKIYVPDGFEDFMDALSDPRGFMGAAKERQDNMKALGIEETGGSGDASKMEKKEEKRIEEPPIVFDPITLETLRQEKGFQKIAKKQAKELETLKKKHLKERASLQKTQNASIEKLIKGKSKDEIKADQNIRKVITDQTSAWSEMCEKHKKEEWEMLKKQVQDQQDILKGLMETTQAAQIKQLEAKHERDNKNLNSQQAKISVETAKEVLNDKTLKTKGEKDRRLREKKQNNIKRFMDEKKNAQIKQAREKEKLRVSHDKQGEELQKDVQKLLEMYKVEEEEYNMTTKREFYA
;
A
#
# COMPACT_ATOMS: atom_id res chain seq x y z
N MET A 1 -27.19 -10.39 -13.02
CA MET A 1 -27.16 -11.20 -11.77
C MET A 1 -27.71 -10.44 -10.56
N GLN A 2 -27.19 -9.31 -10.13
CA GLN A 2 -27.63 -8.61 -8.89
C GLN A 2 -29.10 -8.23 -8.86
N LYS A 3 -29.65 -7.70 -9.95
CA LYS A 3 -31.09 -7.33 -10.03
C LYS A 3 -31.97 -8.58 -10.01
N GLN A 4 -31.55 -9.63 -10.67
CA GLN A 4 -32.25 -10.91 -10.65
C GLN A 4 -32.20 -11.53 -9.25
N GLN A 5 -31.07 -11.42 -8.55
CA GLN A 5 -30.97 -11.83 -7.15
C GLN A 5 -31.87 -11.00 -6.24
N SER A 6 -31.95 -9.68 -6.46
CA SER A 6 -32.85 -8.80 -5.69
C SER A 6 -34.30 -9.16 -5.93
N TRP A 7 -34.68 -9.44 -7.18
CA TRP A 7 -36.03 -9.93 -7.51
C TRP A 7 -36.30 -11.32 -6.90
N MET A 8 -35.34 -12.25 -6.98
CA MET A 8 -35.46 -13.57 -6.34
C MET A 8 -35.64 -13.45 -4.83
N ARG A 9 -34.90 -12.59 -4.15
CA ARG A 9 -35.06 -12.33 -2.71
C ARG A 9 -36.47 -11.85 -2.37
N LEU A 10 -37.05 -10.99 -3.18
CA LEU A 10 -38.46 -10.58 -3.00
C LEU A 10 -39.41 -11.78 -3.11
N GLY A 11 -39.12 -12.73 -4.01
CA GLY A 11 -39.86 -13.97 -4.14
C GLY A 11 -39.79 -14.93 -2.96
N PHE A 12 -38.81 -14.74 -2.05
CA PHE A 12 -38.71 -15.47 -0.78
C PHE A 12 -39.38 -14.74 0.39
N LEU A 13 -39.60 -13.42 0.28
CA LEU A 13 -40.21 -12.58 1.30
C LEU A 13 -41.73 -12.53 1.12
N VAL A 14 -42.38 -13.70 1.03
CA VAL A 14 -43.81 -13.85 0.84
C VAL A 14 -44.55 -13.94 2.17
N ASP A 15 -45.83 -13.55 2.15
CA ASP A 15 -46.74 -13.72 3.28
C ASP A 15 -47.15 -15.21 3.47
N ALA A 16 -47.97 -15.50 4.50
CA ALA A 16 -48.47 -16.83 4.80
C ALA A 16 -49.29 -17.48 3.68
N ARG A 17 -49.74 -16.70 2.68
CA ARG A 17 -50.48 -17.14 1.49
C ARG A 17 -49.55 -17.27 0.25
N GLY A 18 -48.24 -17.09 0.37
CA GLY A 18 -47.30 -17.15 -0.73
C GLY A 18 -47.31 -15.90 -1.64
N ARG A 19 -47.87 -14.77 -1.18
CA ARG A 19 -47.97 -13.54 -1.94
C ARG A 19 -46.89 -12.54 -1.52
N VAL A 20 -46.38 -11.76 -2.48
CA VAL A 20 -45.38 -10.71 -2.24
C VAL A 20 -46.07 -9.44 -1.70
N PRO A 21 -45.76 -9.00 -0.44
CA PRO A 21 -46.34 -7.77 0.09
C PRO A 21 -45.76 -6.53 -0.59
N VAL A 22 -46.62 -5.62 -1.06
CA VAL A 22 -46.21 -4.36 -1.70
C VAL A 22 -45.29 -3.53 -0.81
N LYS A 23 -45.53 -3.56 0.50
CA LYS A 23 -44.65 -2.92 1.50
C LYS A 23 -43.21 -3.45 1.46
N VAL A 24 -43.00 -4.72 1.21
CA VAL A 24 -41.67 -5.34 1.10
C VAL A 24 -40.99 -4.86 -0.18
N VAL A 25 -41.76 -4.83 -1.30
CA VAL A 25 -41.24 -4.26 -2.56
C VAL A 25 -40.82 -2.82 -2.38
N ALA A 26 -41.68 -1.99 -1.80
CA ALA A 26 -41.40 -0.56 -1.58
C ALA A 26 -40.14 -0.36 -0.73
N ARG A 27 -39.98 -1.12 0.35
CA ARG A 27 -38.82 -1.06 1.26
C ARG A 27 -37.49 -1.54 0.63
N THR A 28 -37.55 -2.30 -0.43
CA THR A 28 -36.35 -2.71 -1.17
C THR A 28 -35.71 -1.53 -1.89
N PHE A 29 -36.53 -0.56 -2.34
CA PHE A 29 -36.06 0.60 -3.09
C PHE A 29 -35.91 1.87 -2.25
N ALA A 30 -36.69 2.02 -1.19
CA ALA A 30 -36.72 3.24 -0.41
C ALA A 30 -37.19 3.00 1.02
N SER A 31 -36.97 3.98 1.90
CA SER A 31 -37.36 3.93 3.32
C SER A 31 -38.12 5.17 3.78
N GLY A 32 -39.05 4.99 4.71
CA GLY A 32 -39.76 6.10 5.36
C GLY A 32 -40.54 6.98 4.40
N LYS A 33 -40.21 8.27 4.30
CA LYS A 33 -40.95 9.25 3.47
C LYS A 33 -40.75 9.00 1.96
N THR A 34 -39.67 8.39 1.53
CA THR A 34 -39.33 8.12 0.13
C THR A 34 -40.09 6.90 -0.42
N GLU A 35 -40.63 6.03 0.44
CA GLU A 35 -41.53 4.94 0.02
C GLU A 35 -42.70 5.42 -0.83
N LYS A 36 -43.21 6.66 -0.60
CA LYS A 36 -44.34 7.22 -1.37
C LYS A 36 -44.09 7.26 -2.87
N MET A 37 -42.85 7.54 -3.28
CA MET A 37 -42.45 7.56 -4.69
C MET A 37 -42.57 6.16 -5.30
N VAL A 38 -42.17 5.11 -4.57
CA VAL A 38 -42.27 3.74 -5.04
C VAL A 38 -43.72 3.28 -5.22
N TYR A 39 -44.61 3.63 -4.27
CA TYR A 39 -46.05 3.37 -4.39
C TYR A 39 -46.64 4.07 -5.62
N GLN A 40 -46.23 5.31 -5.90
CA GLN A 40 -46.66 6.03 -7.11
C GLN A 40 -46.15 5.31 -8.38
N CYS A 41 -44.89 4.90 -8.45
CA CYS A 41 -44.37 4.17 -9.58
C CYS A 41 -45.05 2.81 -9.81
N LEU A 42 -45.43 2.12 -8.74
CA LEU A 42 -46.27 0.92 -8.82
C LEU A 42 -47.64 1.21 -9.44
N SER A 43 -48.31 2.27 -8.95
CA SER A 43 -49.61 2.75 -9.48
C SER A 43 -49.49 3.07 -10.98
N ASP A 44 -48.45 3.81 -11.35
CA ASP A 44 -48.21 4.23 -12.76
C ASP A 44 -47.98 3.04 -13.70
N LEU A 45 -47.50 1.92 -13.18
CA LEU A 45 -47.31 0.66 -13.91
C LEU A 45 -48.54 -0.28 -13.85
N GLY A 46 -49.64 0.17 -13.26
CA GLY A 46 -50.86 -0.64 -13.11
C GLY A 46 -50.73 -1.80 -12.13
N LEU A 47 -49.70 -1.74 -11.22
CA LEU A 47 -49.48 -2.77 -10.21
C LEU A 47 -50.20 -2.38 -8.89
N PRO A 48 -50.49 -3.38 -8.02
CA PRO A 48 -50.98 -3.10 -6.68
C PRO A 48 -50.06 -2.11 -5.96
N SER A 49 -50.62 -1.01 -5.44
CA SER A 49 -49.82 0.10 -4.92
C SER A 49 -50.22 0.53 -3.50
N GLY A 50 -51.23 -0.09 -2.90
CA GLY A 50 -51.60 0.14 -1.51
C GLY A 50 -50.58 -0.47 -0.54
N LYS A 51 -50.31 0.22 0.55
CA LYS A 51 -49.33 -0.22 1.56
C LYS A 51 -49.58 -1.63 2.10
N ASN A 52 -50.84 -2.05 2.16
CA ASN A 52 -51.28 -3.35 2.67
C ASN A 52 -51.62 -4.34 1.55
N ASP A 53 -51.40 -3.94 0.29
CA ASP A 53 -51.69 -4.78 -0.86
C ASP A 53 -50.62 -5.90 -0.96
N THR A 54 -50.99 -6.96 -1.64
CA THR A 54 -50.09 -8.09 -1.96
C THR A 54 -50.24 -8.40 -3.44
N MET A 55 -49.17 -8.88 -4.04
CA MET A 55 -49.10 -9.35 -5.43
C MET A 55 -48.92 -10.85 -5.46
N ASP A 56 -49.50 -11.54 -6.42
CA ASP A 56 -49.20 -12.92 -6.66
C ASP A 56 -47.75 -13.06 -7.12
N LYS A 57 -47.03 -14.05 -6.60
CA LYS A 57 -45.64 -14.29 -6.99
C LYS A 57 -45.50 -14.57 -8.50
N ALA A 58 -46.48 -15.26 -9.09
CA ALA A 58 -46.50 -15.56 -10.52
C ALA A 58 -46.71 -14.29 -11.37
N ASP A 59 -47.49 -13.34 -10.84
CA ASP A 59 -47.74 -12.06 -11.53
C ASP A 59 -46.63 -11.03 -11.38
N PHE A 60 -45.81 -11.13 -10.35
CA PHE A 60 -44.64 -10.24 -10.14
C PHE A 60 -43.41 -10.80 -10.82
N THR A 61 -43.42 -10.81 -12.15
CA THR A 61 -42.32 -11.28 -12.99
C THR A 61 -41.08 -10.39 -12.89
N PHE A 62 -39.93 -10.89 -13.33
CA PHE A 62 -38.68 -10.09 -13.39
C PHE A 62 -38.87 -8.86 -14.27
N ASP A 63 -39.60 -8.92 -15.37
CA ASP A 63 -39.85 -7.78 -16.25
C ASP A 63 -40.66 -6.67 -15.59
N LYS A 64 -41.69 -7.02 -14.77
CA LYS A 64 -42.41 -6.04 -13.97
C LYS A 64 -41.52 -5.39 -12.90
N PHE A 65 -40.66 -6.19 -12.26
CA PHE A 65 -39.67 -5.67 -11.33
C PHE A 65 -38.67 -4.75 -12.06
N TYR A 66 -38.19 -5.13 -13.23
CA TYR A 66 -37.28 -4.37 -14.05
C TYR A 66 -37.92 -3.04 -14.53
N ALA A 67 -39.18 -3.08 -14.98
CA ALA A 67 -39.93 -1.89 -15.34
C ALA A 67 -40.07 -0.92 -14.15
N LEU A 68 -40.37 -1.46 -12.95
CA LEU A 68 -40.45 -0.68 -11.72
C LEU A 68 -39.09 -0.06 -11.38
N TYR A 69 -38.01 -0.83 -11.49
CA TYR A 69 -36.64 -0.37 -11.25
C TYR A 69 -36.30 0.88 -12.11
N HIS A 70 -36.57 0.80 -13.42
CA HIS A 70 -36.31 1.92 -14.35
C HIS A 70 -37.29 3.09 -14.20
N LYS A 71 -38.55 2.84 -13.77
CA LYS A 71 -39.48 3.88 -13.45
C LYS A 71 -39.06 4.70 -12.23
N ILE A 72 -38.52 4.02 -11.22
CA ILE A 72 -37.97 4.67 -10.01
C ILE A 72 -36.68 5.45 -10.33
N CYS A 73 -35.81 4.86 -11.13
CA CYS A 73 -34.49 5.41 -11.43
C CYS A 73 -34.26 5.53 -12.95
N PRO A 74 -34.77 6.58 -13.59
CA PRO A 74 -34.57 6.84 -15.01
C PRO A 74 -33.08 7.00 -15.36
N ARG A 75 -32.69 6.51 -16.55
CA ARG A 75 -31.28 6.44 -17.00
C ARG A 75 -31.04 7.41 -18.17
N ASN A 76 -30.98 8.70 -17.84
CA ASN A 76 -30.70 9.73 -18.86
C ASN A 76 -29.23 9.70 -19.33
N ASP A 77 -28.34 9.23 -18.49
CA ASP A 77 -26.92 9.04 -18.77
C ASP A 77 -26.67 8.06 -19.94
N ILE A 78 -27.45 7.00 -20.06
CA ILE A 78 -27.35 6.06 -21.17
C ILE A 78 -27.94 6.63 -22.48
N GLU A 79 -28.87 7.58 -22.39
CA GLU A 79 -29.43 8.24 -23.59
C GLU A 79 -28.36 8.98 -24.40
N GLU A 80 -27.45 9.66 -23.73
CA GLU A 80 -26.32 10.35 -24.39
C GLU A 80 -25.42 9.36 -25.10
N LEU A 81 -25.06 8.26 -24.42
CA LEU A 81 -24.27 7.19 -25.03
C LEU A 81 -25.00 6.56 -26.23
N PHE A 82 -26.28 6.22 -26.09
CA PHE A 82 -27.07 5.64 -27.16
C PHE A 82 -27.14 6.57 -28.38
N ARG A 83 -27.38 7.86 -28.15
CA ARG A 83 -27.38 8.88 -29.23
C ARG A 83 -26.02 9.01 -29.91
N SER A 84 -24.92 8.86 -29.16
CA SER A 84 -23.57 8.90 -29.73
C SER A 84 -23.31 7.73 -30.67
N ILE A 85 -23.80 6.53 -30.33
CA ILE A 85 -23.67 5.32 -31.18
C ILE A 85 -24.55 5.41 -32.43
N THR A 86 -25.81 5.84 -32.28
CA THR A 86 -26.76 5.98 -33.37
C THR A 86 -26.58 7.28 -34.15
N GLN A 87 -25.66 8.16 -33.75
CA GLN A 87 -25.49 9.51 -34.31
C GLN A 87 -26.79 10.35 -34.26
N GLY A 88 -27.67 10.04 -33.36
CA GLY A 88 -28.98 10.70 -33.20
C GLY A 88 -29.98 10.46 -34.36
N LYS A 89 -29.71 9.49 -35.26
CA LYS A 89 -30.48 9.26 -36.50
C LYS A 89 -31.43 8.06 -36.38
N ALA A 90 -31.32 7.23 -35.39
CA ALA A 90 -32.12 6.01 -35.26
C ALA A 90 -32.55 5.76 -33.82
N GLU A 91 -33.67 5.07 -33.63
CA GLU A 91 -34.23 4.66 -32.33
C GLU A 91 -33.67 3.29 -31.87
N SER A 92 -32.87 2.63 -32.71
CA SER A 92 -32.20 1.35 -32.43
C SER A 92 -30.76 1.36 -32.95
N ILE A 93 -29.92 0.55 -32.35
CA ILE A 93 -28.54 0.30 -32.77
C ILE A 93 -28.55 -0.89 -33.72
N ASN A 94 -28.03 -0.72 -34.95
CA ASN A 94 -27.86 -1.82 -35.85
C ASN A 94 -26.62 -2.65 -35.51
N ILE A 95 -26.51 -3.85 -36.10
CA ILE A 95 -25.45 -4.81 -35.77
C ILE A 95 -24.04 -4.25 -36.03
N ASP A 96 -23.83 -3.48 -37.14
CA ASP A 96 -22.52 -2.89 -37.45
C ASP A 96 -22.12 -1.82 -36.42
N GLN A 97 -23.06 -0.96 -36.03
CA GLN A 97 -22.85 0.04 -34.96
C GLN A 97 -22.54 -0.64 -33.63
N PHE A 98 -23.20 -1.77 -33.36
CA PHE A 98 -22.98 -2.51 -32.13
C PHE A 98 -21.61 -3.21 -32.12
N ILE A 99 -21.19 -3.83 -33.24
CA ILE A 99 -19.85 -4.41 -33.42
C ILE A 99 -18.76 -3.35 -33.23
N ASN A 100 -18.92 -2.18 -33.87
CA ASN A 100 -17.98 -1.08 -33.68
C ASN A 100 -17.92 -0.61 -32.21
N PHE A 101 -19.07 -0.48 -31.54
CA PHE A 101 -19.10 -0.14 -30.13
C PHE A 101 -18.36 -1.19 -29.29
N LEU A 102 -18.59 -2.48 -29.49
CA LEU A 102 -17.95 -3.57 -28.76
C LEU A 102 -16.43 -3.57 -28.97
N ASN A 103 -15.96 -3.37 -30.19
CA ASN A 103 -14.54 -3.49 -30.53
C ASN A 103 -13.74 -2.22 -30.24
N GLU A 104 -14.34 -1.02 -30.36
CA GLU A 104 -13.62 0.24 -30.19
C GLU A 104 -13.81 0.85 -28.80
N LYS A 105 -15.03 0.69 -28.20
CA LYS A 105 -15.40 1.35 -26.95
C LYS A 105 -15.44 0.44 -25.71
N GLN A 106 -15.63 -0.87 -25.91
CA GLN A 106 -15.78 -1.85 -24.83
C GLN A 106 -14.58 -2.78 -24.69
N ARG A 107 -13.58 -2.61 -25.54
CA ARG A 107 -12.39 -3.46 -25.56
C ARG A 107 -11.17 -2.76 -24.98
N ASP A 108 -10.40 -3.48 -24.20
CA ASP A 108 -9.04 -3.11 -23.85
C ASP A 108 -8.11 -3.35 -25.06
N PRO A 109 -7.48 -2.31 -25.64
CA PRO A 109 -6.63 -2.46 -26.80
C PRO A 109 -5.35 -3.26 -26.55
N ARG A 110 -4.98 -3.53 -25.31
CA ARG A 110 -3.82 -4.34 -24.92
C ARG A 110 -4.07 -5.84 -25.05
N LEU A 111 -5.34 -6.26 -25.14
CA LEU A 111 -5.70 -7.68 -25.22
C LEU A 111 -5.24 -8.30 -26.54
N ASN A 112 -4.62 -9.47 -26.43
CA ASN A 112 -4.20 -10.28 -27.57
C ASN A 112 -5.43 -10.75 -28.36
N GLU A 113 -5.46 -10.50 -29.67
CA GLU A 113 -6.59 -10.82 -30.54
C GLU A 113 -6.77 -12.33 -30.82
N ILE A 114 -5.75 -13.14 -30.53
CA ILE A 114 -5.85 -14.61 -30.68
C ILE A 114 -6.59 -15.19 -29.45
N LEU A 115 -6.25 -14.73 -28.25
CA LEU A 115 -6.86 -15.19 -27.00
C LEU A 115 -8.22 -14.52 -26.77
N TYR A 116 -8.35 -13.26 -27.17
CA TYR A 116 -9.57 -12.44 -27.05
C TYR A 116 -9.94 -11.90 -28.43
N PRO A 117 -10.57 -12.70 -29.29
CA PRO A 117 -10.92 -12.27 -30.64
C PRO A 117 -11.85 -11.05 -30.63
N LEU A 118 -11.77 -10.26 -31.70
CA LEU A 118 -12.73 -9.19 -31.96
C LEU A 118 -14.14 -9.77 -32.09
N TYR A 119 -15.14 -8.98 -31.71
CA TYR A 119 -16.53 -9.34 -31.89
C TYR A 119 -16.85 -9.33 -33.40
N ASP A 120 -17.39 -10.43 -33.87
CA ASP A 120 -17.92 -10.59 -35.20
C ASP A 120 -19.45 -10.49 -35.19
N GLU A 121 -20.06 -10.56 -36.38
CA GLU A 121 -21.51 -10.48 -36.57
C GLU A 121 -22.23 -11.58 -35.77
N LYS A 122 -21.67 -12.78 -35.74
CA LYS A 122 -22.27 -13.92 -35.06
C LYS A 122 -22.36 -13.70 -33.53
N ARG A 123 -21.27 -13.29 -32.92
CA ARG A 123 -21.25 -13.00 -31.48
C ARG A 123 -22.09 -11.79 -31.11
N ALA A 124 -22.09 -10.75 -31.95
CA ALA A 124 -22.94 -9.59 -31.74
C ALA A 124 -24.43 -9.97 -31.81
N GLN A 125 -24.82 -10.83 -32.80
CA GLN A 125 -26.18 -11.34 -32.90
C GLN A 125 -26.60 -12.21 -31.70
N GLU A 126 -25.69 -13.03 -31.15
CA GLU A 126 -25.93 -13.81 -29.93
C GLU A 126 -26.24 -12.90 -28.73
N ILE A 127 -25.52 -11.78 -28.60
CA ILE A 127 -25.77 -10.77 -27.55
C ILE A 127 -27.12 -10.10 -27.79
N ILE A 128 -27.43 -9.65 -28.99
CA ILE A 128 -28.72 -9.04 -29.33
C ILE A 128 -29.84 -10.00 -28.99
N THR A 129 -29.75 -11.28 -29.41
CA THR A 129 -30.75 -12.28 -29.15
C THR A 129 -30.98 -12.51 -27.65
N THR A 130 -29.93 -12.39 -26.86
CA THR A 130 -30.00 -12.62 -25.40
C THR A 130 -30.66 -11.44 -24.66
N TYR A 131 -30.36 -10.20 -25.06
CA TYR A 131 -30.75 -9.01 -24.28
C TYR A 131 -31.91 -8.22 -24.90
N GLU A 132 -32.17 -8.33 -26.20
CA GLU A 132 -33.33 -7.73 -26.82
C GLU A 132 -34.63 -8.51 -26.49
N GLN A 133 -35.67 -7.79 -26.13
CA GLN A 133 -36.95 -8.40 -25.73
C GLN A 133 -37.92 -8.48 -26.92
N ASP A 134 -37.81 -7.54 -27.84
CA ASP A 134 -38.69 -7.50 -29.03
C ASP A 134 -38.23 -8.50 -30.09
N GLU A 135 -39.12 -9.37 -30.49
CA GLU A 135 -38.83 -10.50 -31.38
C GLU A 135 -38.51 -10.05 -32.83
N GLU A 136 -39.12 -8.97 -33.29
CA GLU A 136 -38.85 -8.36 -34.59
C GLU A 136 -37.46 -7.77 -34.58
N SER A 137 -37.13 -7.00 -33.58
CA SER A 137 -35.77 -6.41 -33.39
C SER A 137 -34.69 -7.49 -33.30
N ARG A 138 -34.93 -8.57 -32.57
CA ARG A 138 -34.01 -9.72 -32.52
C ARG A 138 -33.73 -10.35 -33.87
N THR A 139 -34.79 -10.55 -34.64
CA THR A 139 -34.70 -11.16 -35.96
C THR A 139 -33.99 -10.25 -36.96
N ASN A 140 -34.21 -8.94 -36.85
CA ASN A 140 -33.62 -7.93 -37.74
C ASN A 140 -32.16 -7.55 -37.31
N GLY A 141 -31.64 -8.12 -36.22
CA GLY A 141 -30.27 -7.81 -35.74
C GLY A 141 -30.11 -6.38 -35.22
N VAL A 142 -31.14 -5.81 -34.62
CA VAL A 142 -31.10 -4.47 -34.04
C VAL A 142 -31.34 -4.51 -32.56
N LEU A 143 -30.71 -3.59 -31.84
CA LEU A 143 -30.79 -3.50 -30.41
C LEU A 143 -31.50 -2.22 -30.00
N SER A 144 -32.64 -2.38 -29.32
CA SER A 144 -33.38 -1.25 -28.77
C SER A 144 -32.60 -0.61 -27.61
N LYS A 145 -33.04 0.59 -27.19
CA LYS A 145 -32.49 1.22 -25.96
C LYS A 145 -32.63 0.33 -24.74
N ASP A 146 -33.76 -0.37 -24.58
CA ASP A 146 -33.98 -1.29 -23.45
C ASP A 146 -33.03 -2.49 -23.52
N GLY A 147 -32.90 -3.12 -24.67
CA GLY A 147 -31.94 -4.20 -24.90
C GLY A 147 -30.51 -3.78 -24.65
N PHE A 148 -30.12 -2.58 -25.08
CA PHE A 148 -28.80 -2.02 -24.83
C PHE A 148 -28.54 -1.78 -23.32
N VAL A 149 -29.52 -1.25 -22.57
CA VAL A 149 -29.40 -1.11 -21.11
C VAL A 149 -29.27 -2.45 -20.42
N ARG A 150 -30.02 -3.48 -20.88
CA ARG A 150 -29.93 -4.84 -20.34
C ARG A 150 -28.53 -5.43 -20.55
N TYR A 151 -27.97 -5.27 -21.74
CA TYR A 151 -26.59 -5.67 -22.03
C TYR A 151 -25.59 -4.93 -21.13
N LEU A 152 -25.62 -3.60 -21.07
CA LEU A 152 -24.68 -2.81 -20.25
C LEU A 152 -24.71 -3.18 -18.77
N MET A 153 -25.84 -3.69 -18.26
CA MET A 153 -26.00 -4.09 -16.86
C MET A 153 -25.86 -5.61 -16.65
N SER A 154 -25.50 -6.35 -17.66
CA SER A 154 -25.33 -7.81 -17.60
C SER A 154 -23.95 -8.21 -17.04
N ASP A 155 -23.83 -9.49 -16.68
CA ASP A 155 -22.55 -10.06 -16.28
C ASP A 155 -21.56 -10.17 -17.44
N GLU A 156 -22.06 -10.25 -18.68
CA GLU A 156 -21.23 -10.24 -19.89
C GLU A 156 -20.47 -8.91 -20.06
N ASN A 157 -21.03 -7.84 -19.50
CA ASN A 157 -20.41 -6.52 -19.43
C ASN A 157 -19.84 -6.19 -18.03
N ALA A 158 -19.34 -7.18 -17.31
CA ALA A 158 -18.77 -7.01 -15.98
C ALA A 158 -17.53 -6.09 -16.00
N PRO A 159 -17.25 -5.32 -14.94
CA PRO A 159 -16.08 -4.44 -14.87
C PRO A 159 -14.75 -5.19 -14.78
N VAL A 160 -14.78 -6.46 -14.38
CA VAL A 160 -13.62 -7.35 -14.27
C VAL A 160 -13.97 -8.67 -14.97
N PHE A 161 -13.02 -9.30 -15.59
CA PHE A 161 -13.21 -10.65 -16.15
C PHE A 161 -13.71 -11.59 -15.06
N LEU A 162 -14.81 -12.31 -15.32
CA LEU A 162 -15.48 -13.14 -14.32
C LEU A 162 -14.62 -14.31 -13.86
N ASP A 163 -13.72 -14.81 -14.71
CA ASP A 163 -12.75 -15.85 -14.37
C ASP A 163 -11.81 -15.44 -13.22
N ARG A 164 -11.64 -14.14 -12.98
CA ARG A 164 -10.87 -13.62 -11.85
C ARG A 164 -11.55 -13.85 -10.50
N LEU A 165 -12.85 -14.06 -10.50
CA LEU A 165 -13.61 -14.41 -9.30
C LEU A 165 -13.53 -15.90 -8.98
N ASP A 166 -13.23 -16.73 -9.97
CA ASP A 166 -12.99 -18.17 -9.80
C ASP A 166 -11.54 -18.45 -9.41
N LEU A 167 -11.24 -19.69 -9.08
CA LEU A 167 -9.88 -20.14 -8.84
C LEU A 167 -9.11 -20.17 -10.18
N TYR A 168 -8.24 -19.19 -10.42
CA TYR A 168 -7.50 -19.05 -11.67
C TYR A 168 -5.98 -19.03 -11.50
N MET A 169 -5.50 -18.72 -10.30
CA MET A 169 -4.06 -18.66 -10.02
C MET A 169 -3.49 -20.07 -9.82
N ASP A 170 -2.22 -20.25 -10.18
CA ASP A 170 -1.46 -21.45 -9.82
C ASP A 170 -1.35 -21.56 -8.31
N MET A 171 -1.76 -22.69 -7.74
CA MET A 171 -1.72 -22.97 -6.29
C MET A 171 -0.68 -24.02 -5.92
N ASP A 172 0.21 -24.36 -6.85
CA ASP A 172 1.27 -25.36 -6.70
C ASP A 172 2.66 -24.77 -6.45
N GLN A 173 2.74 -23.43 -6.23
CA GLN A 173 3.96 -22.74 -5.82
C GLN A 173 4.17 -22.84 -4.31
N PRO A 174 5.41 -22.69 -3.81
CA PRO A 174 5.70 -22.68 -2.38
C PRO A 174 4.83 -21.68 -1.60
N LEU A 175 4.44 -22.01 -0.37
CA LEU A 175 3.57 -21.18 0.46
C LEU A 175 4.10 -19.73 0.64
N SER A 176 5.44 -19.54 0.62
CA SER A 176 6.07 -18.22 0.64
C SER A 176 5.78 -17.34 -0.58
N HIS A 177 5.27 -17.92 -1.68
CA HIS A 177 4.97 -17.20 -2.91
C HIS A 177 3.56 -16.57 -2.95
N TYR A 178 2.80 -16.64 -1.85
CA TYR A 178 1.43 -16.11 -1.79
C TYR A 178 1.28 -15.00 -0.78
N TYR A 179 0.40 -14.04 -1.08
CA TYR A 179 -0.22 -13.21 -0.08
C TYR A 179 -1.27 -14.05 0.66
N ILE A 180 -1.34 -13.91 1.96
CA ILE A 180 -2.21 -14.69 2.84
C ILE A 180 -3.08 -13.73 3.64
N ASN A 181 -4.39 -13.82 3.47
CA ASN A 181 -5.35 -12.99 4.21
C ASN A 181 -5.23 -13.25 5.72
N SER A 182 -4.81 -12.24 6.48
CA SER A 182 -4.34 -12.39 7.87
C SER A 182 -4.98 -11.41 8.83
N SER A 183 -5.32 -11.89 10.02
CA SER A 183 -5.92 -11.12 11.11
C SER A 183 -4.94 -10.92 12.27
N HIS A 184 -5.08 -9.77 12.94
CA HIS A 184 -4.39 -9.40 14.17
C HIS A 184 -5.38 -9.40 15.33
N ASN A 185 -4.99 -9.94 16.49
CA ASN A 185 -5.80 -10.02 17.70
C ASN A 185 -7.26 -10.38 17.40
N THR A 186 -7.45 -11.51 16.74
CA THR A 186 -8.71 -11.94 16.13
C THR A 186 -9.88 -12.01 17.11
N TYR A 187 -9.60 -12.30 18.38
CA TYR A 187 -10.59 -12.39 19.46
C TYR A 187 -11.27 -11.06 19.82
N LEU A 188 -10.68 -9.90 19.49
CA LEU A 188 -11.21 -8.59 19.90
C LEU A 188 -12.36 -8.12 18.99
N SER A 189 -13.49 -7.78 19.59
CA SER A 189 -14.63 -7.20 18.88
C SER A 189 -14.63 -5.68 18.85
N GLY A 190 -13.66 -5.01 19.51
CA GLY A 190 -13.57 -3.56 19.62
C GLY A 190 -12.14 -3.09 19.81
N ARG A 191 -11.89 -2.26 20.84
CA ARG A 191 -10.59 -1.66 21.11
C ARG A 191 -9.56 -2.66 21.62
N GLN A 192 -8.26 -2.34 21.44
CA GLN A 192 -7.13 -3.14 21.94
C GLN A 192 -6.99 -3.07 23.47
N PHE A 193 -7.48 -2.00 24.09
CA PHE A 193 -7.46 -1.79 25.52
C PHE A 193 -8.89 -1.73 26.08
N GLY A 194 -9.20 -2.53 27.11
CA GLY A 194 -10.54 -2.62 27.70
C GLY A 194 -11.61 -3.18 26.75
N GLY A 195 -11.19 -3.88 25.70
CA GLY A 195 -12.08 -4.47 24.70
C GLY A 195 -12.73 -5.76 25.16
N LYS A 196 -13.69 -6.25 24.37
CA LYS A 196 -14.34 -7.55 24.60
C LYS A 196 -13.76 -8.59 23.69
N SER A 197 -13.32 -9.71 24.25
CA SER A 197 -12.98 -10.91 23.50
C SER A 197 -14.25 -11.70 23.17
N SER A 198 -14.31 -12.32 22.01
CA SER A 198 -15.46 -13.06 21.50
C SER A 198 -15.04 -14.22 20.63
N VAL A 199 -15.57 -15.39 20.92
CA VAL A 199 -15.43 -16.59 20.07
C VAL A 199 -16.03 -16.35 18.68
N GLU A 200 -17.11 -15.59 18.61
CA GLU A 200 -17.80 -15.25 17.35
C GLU A 200 -16.89 -14.47 16.38
N MET A 201 -15.93 -13.70 16.87
CA MET A 201 -14.97 -12.99 16.00
C MET A 201 -14.13 -13.96 15.17
N TYR A 202 -13.76 -15.12 15.68
CA TYR A 202 -13.07 -16.14 14.90
C TYR A 202 -13.95 -16.70 13.77
N ARG A 203 -15.24 -16.94 14.06
CA ARG A 203 -16.20 -17.37 13.04
C ARG A 203 -16.33 -16.33 11.94
N GLN A 204 -16.60 -15.10 12.31
CA GLN A 204 -16.78 -13.99 11.35
C GLN A 204 -15.53 -13.78 10.51
N THR A 205 -14.35 -13.81 11.11
CA THR A 205 -13.07 -13.59 10.43
C THR A 205 -12.76 -14.71 9.43
N LEU A 206 -12.94 -15.97 9.80
CA LEU A 206 -12.74 -17.12 8.91
C LEU A 206 -13.77 -17.15 7.77
N LEU A 207 -15.04 -16.88 8.07
CA LEU A 207 -16.11 -16.79 7.07
C LEU A 207 -15.93 -15.61 6.11
N ALA A 208 -15.23 -14.54 6.54
CA ALA A 208 -14.82 -13.44 5.67
C ALA A 208 -13.62 -13.78 4.76
N GLY A 209 -13.06 -14.99 4.83
CA GLY A 209 -11.99 -15.48 3.97
C GLY A 209 -10.58 -15.36 4.56
N CYS A 210 -10.44 -15.00 5.83
CA CYS A 210 -9.13 -14.96 6.50
C CYS A 210 -8.52 -16.37 6.63
N ARG A 211 -7.20 -16.48 6.45
CA ARG A 211 -6.46 -17.75 6.53
C ARG A 211 -5.37 -17.75 7.61
N CYS A 212 -5.13 -16.64 8.28
CA CYS A 212 -4.26 -16.59 9.44
C CYS A 212 -4.97 -15.85 10.57
N VAL A 213 -5.25 -16.53 11.68
CA VAL A 213 -5.90 -15.98 12.87
C VAL A 213 -4.95 -16.05 14.07
N GLU A 214 -5.08 -15.09 14.98
CA GLU A 214 -4.22 -14.94 16.14
C GLU A 214 -4.92 -15.35 17.43
N LEU A 215 -4.19 -16.06 18.29
CA LEU A 215 -4.65 -16.56 19.59
C LEU A 215 -3.61 -16.18 20.66
N ASP A 216 -3.91 -15.21 21.49
CA ASP A 216 -3.07 -14.85 22.64
C ASP A 216 -3.46 -15.71 23.83
N CYS A 217 -2.70 -16.79 24.00
CA CYS A 217 -2.99 -17.84 24.97
C CYS A 217 -2.36 -17.49 26.32
N TRP A 218 -3.17 -17.51 27.37
CA TRP A 218 -2.79 -17.23 28.75
C TRP A 218 -3.31 -18.30 29.68
N ASP A 219 -2.66 -18.46 30.85
CA ASP A 219 -3.14 -19.34 31.88
C ASP A 219 -4.49 -18.85 32.43
N GLY A 220 -5.47 -19.74 32.41
CA GLY A 220 -6.71 -19.55 33.18
C GLY A 220 -6.47 -19.79 34.66
N LYS A 221 -7.11 -18.95 35.48
CA LYS A 221 -6.96 -18.95 36.95
C LYS A 221 -8.15 -19.63 37.67
N GLY A 222 -9.05 -20.29 36.94
CA GLY A 222 -10.17 -21.03 37.49
C GLY A 222 -9.74 -22.36 38.14
N GLU A 223 -10.63 -23.01 38.88
CA GLU A 223 -10.36 -24.31 39.52
C GLU A 223 -9.95 -25.40 38.51
N ASP A 224 -10.44 -25.32 37.27
CA ASP A 224 -10.13 -26.24 36.18
C ASP A 224 -8.84 -25.89 35.44
N GLU A 225 -8.17 -24.77 35.73
CA GLU A 225 -6.95 -24.29 35.06
C GLU A 225 -7.04 -24.35 33.53
N GLU A 226 -8.18 -23.92 32.97
CA GLU A 226 -8.42 -23.93 31.51
C GLU A 226 -7.73 -22.75 30.81
N PRO A 227 -6.95 -22.99 29.75
CA PRO A 227 -6.33 -21.92 28.99
C PRO A 227 -7.36 -20.94 28.43
N ILE A 228 -7.04 -19.67 28.50
CA ILE A 228 -7.87 -18.56 28.01
C ILE A 228 -7.19 -17.82 26.87
N ILE A 229 -7.97 -17.07 26.12
CA ILE A 229 -7.50 -16.11 25.12
C ILE A 229 -7.92 -14.72 25.58
N THR A 230 -6.95 -13.84 25.73
CA THR A 230 -7.14 -12.44 26.12
C THR A 230 -5.94 -11.59 25.70
N HIS A 231 -6.10 -10.28 25.65
CA HIS A 231 -5.00 -9.34 25.36
C HIS A 231 -4.21 -8.99 26.63
N GLY A 232 -3.60 -9.97 27.25
CA GLY A 232 -2.70 -9.83 28.40
C GLY A 232 -3.20 -8.85 29.47
N MET A 233 -2.36 -7.87 29.83
CA MET A 233 -2.67 -6.86 30.85
C MET A 233 -3.52 -5.68 30.31
N ALA A 234 -4.08 -5.77 29.09
CA ALA A 234 -4.83 -4.70 28.48
C ALA A 234 -6.29 -4.57 28.99
N MET A 235 -6.63 -5.19 30.11
CA MET A 235 -7.97 -5.18 30.73
C MET A 235 -9.11 -5.63 29.77
N CYS A 236 -8.79 -6.46 28.80
CA CYS A 236 -9.76 -7.09 27.94
C CYS A 236 -10.42 -8.29 28.63
N THR A 237 -11.66 -8.62 28.24
CA THR A 237 -12.29 -9.85 28.71
C THR A 237 -11.60 -11.08 28.10
N ASP A 238 -11.73 -12.21 28.73
CA ASP A 238 -11.22 -13.48 28.25
C ASP A 238 -12.30 -14.36 27.64
N ILE A 239 -11.86 -15.37 26.88
CA ILE A 239 -12.66 -16.47 26.33
C ILE A 239 -11.86 -17.76 26.47
N LEU A 240 -12.55 -18.89 26.55
CA LEU A 240 -11.90 -20.19 26.68
C LEU A 240 -11.23 -20.59 25.36
N PHE A 241 -9.97 -20.99 25.43
CA PHE A 241 -9.22 -21.50 24.28
C PHE A 241 -9.96 -22.66 23.59
N ARG A 242 -10.47 -23.61 24.36
CA ARG A 242 -11.21 -24.75 23.84
C ARG A 242 -12.40 -24.34 22.95
N ASP A 243 -13.17 -23.33 23.37
CA ASP A 243 -14.34 -22.86 22.62
C ASP A 243 -13.94 -22.21 21.28
N VAL A 244 -12.78 -21.52 21.27
CA VAL A 244 -12.20 -20.98 20.04
C VAL A 244 -11.75 -22.08 19.08
N ILE A 245 -11.14 -23.16 19.59
CA ILE A 245 -10.72 -24.31 18.76
C ILE A 245 -11.92 -24.99 18.11
N TYR A 246 -13.05 -25.14 18.83
CA TYR A 246 -14.31 -25.62 18.25
C TYR A 246 -14.81 -24.66 17.15
N ALA A 247 -14.81 -23.36 17.39
CA ALA A 247 -15.24 -22.37 16.40
C ALA A 247 -14.39 -22.39 15.13
N ILE A 248 -13.07 -22.53 15.30
CA ILE A 248 -12.14 -22.64 14.17
C ILE A 248 -12.41 -23.93 13.38
N ARG A 249 -12.54 -25.08 14.06
CA ARG A 249 -12.87 -26.36 13.39
C ARG A 249 -14.11 -26.23 12.52
N ASP A 250 -15.16 -25.61 13.06
CA ASP A 250 -16.45 -25.52 12.39
C ASP A 250 -16.44 -24.55 11.20
N CYS A 251 -15.59 -23.53 11.22
CA CYS A 251 -15.60 -22.46 10.21
C CYS A 251 -14.38 -22.44 9.28
N ALA A 252 -13.29 -23.15 9.63
CA ALA A 252 -12.02 -23.06 8.89
C ALA A 252 -12.15 -23.32 7.39
N PHE A 253 -13.00 -24.28 7.00
CA PHE A 253 -13.11 -24.75 5.62
C PHE A 253 -14.52 -24.63 5.05
N VAL A 254 -15.31 -23.66 5.51
CA VAL A 254 -16.64 -23.35 4.98
C VAL A 254 -16.55 -22.54 3.68
N THR A 255 -15.68 -21.53 3.64
CA THR A 255 -15.56 -20.62 2.49
C THR A 255 -14.39 -20.96 1.58
N SER A 256 -13.37 -21.66 2.08
CA SER A 256 -12.16 -22.02 1.35
C SER A 256 -11.56 -23.30 1.91
N ASP A 257 -11.15 -24.23 1.05
CA ASP A 257 -10.45 -25.47 1.46
C ASP A 257 -8.94 -25.23 1.69
N TYR A 258 -8.42 -24.05 1.43
CA TYR A 258 -7.00 -23.77 1.57
C TYR A 258 -6.59 -23.60 3.03
N PRO A 259 -5.31 -23.84 3.39
CA PRO A 259 -4.89 -24.01 4.76
C PRO A 259 -5.16 -22.80 5.65
N VAL A 260 -5.37 -23.06 6.93
CA VAL A 260 -5.48 -22.04 7.98
C VAL A 260 -4.27 -22.10 8.88
N ILE A 261 -3.68 -20.94 9.19
CA ILE A 261 -2.54 -20.79 10.09
C ILE A 261 -3.03 -20.18 11.40
N LEU A 262 -2.79 -20.87 12.52
CA LEU A 262 -3.06 -20.37 13.86
C LEU A 262 -1.80 -19.72 14.42
N SER A 263 -1.79 -18.41 14.53
CA SER A 263 -0.67 -17.67 15.12
C SER A 263 -0.84 -17.60 16.62
N PHE A 264 -0.15 -18.47 17.36
CA PHE A 264 -0.15 -18.42 18.81
C PHE A 264 0.82 -17.34 19.33
N GLU A 265 0.31 -16.45 20.17
CA GLU A 265 1.09 -15.67 21.11
C GLU A 265 0.95 -16.36 22.47
N ASN A 266 1.90 -17.25 22.78
CA ASN A 266 1.76 -18.22 23.86
C ASN A 266 2.45 -17.73 25.13
N HIS A 267 1.65 -17.43 26.15
CA HIS A 267 2.06 -17.02 27.50
C HIS A 267 1.68 -18.06 28.57
N CYS A 268 1.24 -19.24 28.14
CA CYS A 268 0.85 -20.30 29.05
C CYS A 268 2.04 -20.98 29.72
N SER A 269 1.83 -21.44 30.96
CA SER A 269 2.70 -22.40 31.62
C SER A 269 2.79 -23.71 30.86
N ARG A 270 3.81 -24.51 31.07
CA ARG A 270 3.96 -25.82 30.40
C ARG A 270 2.75 -26.75 30.67
N ALA A 271 2.17 -26.69 31.86
CA ALA A 271 0.99 -27.46 32.23
C ALA A 271 -0.23 -27.09 31.37
N GLN A 272 -0.46 -25.79 31.15
CA GLN A 272 -1.58 -25.35 30.31
C GLN A 272 -1.27 -25.46 28.81
N GLN A 273 0.00 -25.42 28.41
CA GLN A 273 0.40 -25.73 27.03
C GLN A 273 0.10 -27.18 26.65
N TYR A 274 0.15 -28.11 27.59
CA TYR A 274 -0.34 -29.47 27.41
C TYR A 274 -1.81 -29.46 26.98
N LYS A 275 -2.65 -28.65 27.64
CA LYS A 275 -4.06 -28.52 27.28
C LYS A 275 -4.25 -27.88 25.90
N LEU A 276 -3.41 -26.89 25.53
CA LEU A 276 -3.41 -26.33 24.16
C LEU A 276 -3.17 -27.43 23.13
N ALA A 277 -2.12 -28.24 23.29
CA ALA A 277 -1.79 -29.33 22.40
C ALA A 277 -2.92 -30.35 22.35
N LYS A 278 -3.45 -30.76 23.51
CA LYS A 278 -4.53 -31.70 23.63
C LYS A 278 -5.78 -31.28 22.86
N TYR A 279 -6.24 -30.04 23.07
CA TYR A 279 -7.42 -29.53 22.36
C TYR A 279 -7.20 -29.40 20.85
N CYS A 280 -6.01 -28.98 20.40
CA CYS A 280 -5.68 -28.97 18.98
C CYS A 280 -5.71 -30.37 18.37
N ASP A 281 -5.13 -31.35 19.05
CA ASP A 281 -5.09 -32.73 18.59
C ASP A 281 -6.48 -33.40 18.55
N GLU A 282 -7.24 -33.33 19.65
CA GLU A 282 -8.52 -34.02 19.81
C GLU A 282 -9.63 -33.36 18.97
N ILE A 283 -9.67 -32.02 18.89
CA ILE A 283 -10.77 -31.32 18.24
C ILE A 283 -10.54 -31.19 16.74
N PHE A 284 -9.32 -30.88 16.29
CA PHE A 284 -9.01 -30.78 14.86
C PHE A 284 -8.79 -32.15 14.23
N GLY A 285 -8.27 -33.15 14.97
CA GLY A 285 -8.02 -34.49 14.45
C GLY A 285 -7.19 -34.46 13.15
N ASP A 286 -7.74 -34.99 12.07
CA ASP A 286 -7.08 -35.04 10.76
C ASP A 286 -6.93 -33.70 10.07
N LEU A 287 -7.62 -32.67 10.52
CA LEU A 287 -7.43 -31.31 10.01
C LEU A 287 -6.10 -30.68 10.46
N LEU A 288 -5.54 -31.13 11.60
CA LEU A 288 -4.27 -30.63 12.11
C LEU A 288 -3.10 -31.24 11.33
N LEU A 289 -2.21 -30.38 10.84
CA LEU A 289 -0.94 -30.85 10.26
C LEU A 289 0.06 -31.10 11.41
N LYS A 290 0.14 -32.34 11.88
CA LYS A 290 0.98 -32.74 13.00
C LYS A 290 2.44 -32.94 12.61
N GLU A 291 2.67 -33.44 11.39
CA GLU A 291 4.00 -33.77 10.88
C GLU A 291 4.24 -33.07 9.54
N PRO A 292 5.50 -32.77 9.19
CA PRO A 292 5.81 -32.25 7.87
C PRO A 292 5.47 -33.26 6.79
N LEU A 293 5.13 -32.77 5.60
CA LEU A 293 4.90 -33.62 4.44
C LEU A 293 6.22 -34.31 4.03
N PRO A 294 6.19 -35.59 3.60
CA PRO A 294 7.40 -36.35 3.27
C PRO A 294 8.32 -35.68 2.24
N ASP A 295 7.73 -35.05 1.23
CA ASP A 295 8.47 -34.37 0.16
C ASP A 295 8.92 -32.95 0.55
N TYR A 296 8.58 -32.46 1.73
CA TYR A 296 8.88 -31.12 2.22
C TYR A 296 9.45 -31.17 3.64
N PRO A 297 10.65 -31.74 3.81
CA PRO A 297 11.27 -31.87 5.13
C PRO A 297 11.64 -30.53 5.73
N LEU A 298 11.75 -30.47 7.06
CA LEU A 298 12.20 -29.27 7.79
C LEU A 298 13.72 -29.16 7.79
N GLU A 299 14.30 -28.99 6.61
CA GLU A 299 15.74 -28.89 6.39
C GLU A 299 16.12 -27.56 5.73
N PRO A 300 17.35 -27.09 5.94
CA PRO A 300 17.84 -25.92 5.23
C PRO A 300 17.78 -26.12 3.71
N GLY A 301 17.29 -25.11 2.98
CA GLY A 301 17.13 -25.15 1.52
C GLY A 301 15.87 -25.87 1.02
N ALA A 302 15.17 -26.62 1.87
CA ALA A 302 13.90 -27.23 1.48
C ALA A 302 12.80 -26.17 1.34
N PRO A 303 12.09 -26.10 0.20
CA PRO A 303 11.02 -25.14 0.01
C PRO A 303 9.80 -25.45 0.89
N LEU A 304 8.97 -24.46 1.15
CA LEU A 304 7.69 -24.69 1.78
C LEU A 304 6.73 -25.44 0.84
N PRO A 305 5.84 -26.29 1.37
CA PRO A 305 4.84 -26.95 0.54
C PRO A 305 3.88 -25.94 -0.10
N PRO A 306 3.29 -26.31 -1.24
CA PRO A 306 2.27 -25.47 -1.87
C PRO A 306 0.92 -25.54 -1.13
N PRO A 307 0.11 -24.47 -1.22
CA PRO A 307 -1.23 -24.45 -0.64
C PRO A 307 -2.13 -25.61 -1.12
N SER A 308 -1.95 -26.08 -2.35
CA SER A 308 -2.73 -27.21 -2.92
C SER A 308 -2.57 -28.51 -2.14
N LEU A 309 -1.35 -28.81 -1.65
CA LEU A 309 -1.08 -30.00 -0.83
C LEU A 309 -1.52 -29.85 0.63
N LEU A 310 -1.78 -28.61 1.06
CA LEU A 310 -2.22 -28.28 2.41
C LEU A 310 -3.74 -28.05 2.51
N LYS A 311 -4.52 -28.43 1.49
CA LYS A 311 -5.96 -28.30 1.52
C LYS A 311 -6.53 -29.00 2.75
N ARG A 312 -7.46 -28.29 3.42
CA ARG A 312 -8.13 -28.72 4.65
C ARG A 312 -7.15 -29.05 5.80
N LYS A 313 -5.97 -28.39 5.83
CA LYS A 313 -5.02 -28.51 6.93
C LYS A 313 -4.93 -27.21 7.75
N ILE A 314 -4.81 -27.39 9.06
CA ILE A 314 -4.57 -26.34 10.04
C ILE A 314 -3.12 -26.44 10.47
N LEU A 315 -2.36 -25.34 10.35
CA LEU A 315 -0.98 -25.22 10.78
C LEU A 315 -0.91 -24.35 12.05
N ILE A 316 -0.03 -24.68 12.95
CA ILE A 316 0.23 -23.88 14.16
C ILE A 316 1.55 -23.13 14.00
N LYS A 317 1.51 -21.83 14.21
CA LYS A 317 2.69 -20.98 14.38
C LYS A 317 2.93 -20.77 15.86
N ASN A 318 3.97 -21.38 16.39
CA ASN A 318 4.41 -21.26 17.78
C ASN A 318 5.90 -21.49 17.87
N LYS A 319 6.54 -21.02 18.95
CA LYS A 319 7.95 -21.35 19.22
C LYS A 319 8.08 -22.87 19.35
N ARG A 320 9.21 -23.38 18.89
CA ARG A 320 9.54 -24.79 18.91
C ARG A 320 10.83 -25.03 19.71
N LEU A 321 10.89 -26.16 20.39
CA LEU A 321 12.11 -26.64 21.04
C LEU A 321 13.19 -26.98 20.00
N LYS A 322 14.45 -27.01 20.43
CA LYS A 322 15.52 -27.55 19.58
C LYS A 322 15.27 -29.04 19.31
N PRO A 323 15.54 -29.56 18.10
CA PRO A 323 15.20 -30.94 17.72
C PRO A 323 15.71 -31.99 18.70
N GLU A 324 16.93 -31.82 19.23
CA GLU A 324 17.54 -32.75 20.18
C GLU A 324 16.79 -32.74 21.54
N VAL A 325 16.43 -31.54 22.01
CA VAL A 325 15.69 -31.38 23.27
C VAL A 325 14.26 -31.87 23.11
N GLU A 326 13.61 -31.53 22.01
CA GLU A 326 12.24 -31.95 21.69
C GLU A 326 12.12 -33.47 21.68
N LYS A 327 13.07 -34.15 21.04
CA LYS A 327 13.08 -35.61 21.00
C LYS A 327 13.16 -36.25 22.37
N ILE A 328 14.10 -35.78 23.20
CA ILE A 328 14.30 -36.31 24.57
C ILE A 328 13.05 -36.04 25.42
N GLU A 329 12.57 -34.79 25.42
CA GLU A 329 11.41 -34.42 26.24
C GLU A 329 10.11 -35.08 25.75
N LEU A 330 9.96 -35.33 24.45
CA LEU A 330 8.81 -36.03 23.90
C LEU A 330 8.82 -37.52 24.30
N GLU A 331 9.99 -38.18 24.30
CA GLU A 331 10.16 -39.53 24.78
C GLU A 331 9.80 -39.64 26.30
N LEU A 332 10.29 -38.69 27.11
CA LEU A 332 9.96 -38.62 28.54
C LEU A 332 8.45 -38.38 28.77
N PHE A 333 7.85 -37.53 27.96
CA PHE A 333 6.40 -37.28 28.01
C PHE A 333 5.61 -38.55 27.69
N GLN A 334 5.98 -39.26 26.62
CA GLN A 334 5.32 -40.51 26.23
C GLN A 334 5.47 -41.62 27.30
N GLN A 335 6.53 -41.61 28.08
CA GLN A 335 6.79 -42.51 29.19
C GLN A 335 6.09 -42.07 30.49
N GLY A 336 5.43 -40.89 30.48
CA GLY A 336 4.80 -40.34 31.70
C GLY A 336 5.83 -39.83 32.74
N GLN A 337 7.08 -39.59 32.34
CA GLN A 337 8.21 -39.18 33.19
C GLN A 337 8.55 -37.71 33.06
N LEU A 338 7.85 -36.95 32.22
CA LEU A 338 8.07 -35.52 32.09
C LEU A 338 7.61 -34.79 33.36
N ALA A 339 8.54 -34.22 34.12
CA ALA A 339 8.22 -33.36 35.23
C ALA A 339 7.60 -32.04 34.68
N LEU A 340 6.39 -31.78 35.05
CA LEU A 340 5.74 -30.46 34.82
C LEU A 340 6.14 -29.56 36.03
N ASP A 341 7.40 -29.16 36.10
CA ASP A 341 7.87 -28.30 37.20
C ASP A 341 7.18 -26.95 37.11
N ASN A 342 6.35 -26.68 38.09
CA ASN A 342 5.90 -25.36 38.51
C ASN A 342 7.04 -24.65 39.28
N GLU A 343 8.17 -24.38 38.66
CA GLU A 343 9.08 -23.39 39.18
C GLU A 343 8.47 -22.01 38.89
N GLU A 344 7.83 -21.43 39.89
CA GLU A 344 7.57 -20.01 39.95
C GLU A 344 8.88 -19.27 39.69
N PRO A 345 8.93 -18.27 38.83
CA PRO A 345 10.08 -17.37 38.77
C PRO A 345 10.19 -16.73 40.16
N THR A 346 11.30 -16.94 40.85
CA THR A 346 11.63 -16.23 42.08
C THR A 346 11.46 -14.75 41.81
N GLU A 347 10.45 -14.19 42.45
CA GLU A 347 10.19 -12.77 42.53
C GLU A 347 11.39 -12.10 43.20
N ASP A 348 12.18 -11.40 42.44
CA ASP A 348 12.86 -10.22 42.95
C ASP A 348 11.90 -9.04 42.74
N ALA A 349 11.09 -8.88 43.79
CA ALA A 349 10.03 -7.89 43.84
C ALA A 349 10.64 -6.52 44.03
N SER A 350 10.68 -5.73 43.00
CA SER A 350 10.45 -4.29 43.08
C SER A 350 10.68 -3.61 41.72
N ALA A 351 9.75 -3.72 40.81
CA ALA A 351 9.47 -2.68 39.82
C ALA A 351 8.16 -3.00 39.10
N VAL A 352 7.12 -2.28 39.44
CA VAL A 352 5.90 -2.20 38.63
C VAL A 352 6.30 -1.54 37.31
N PRO A 353 6.24 -2.25 36.15
CA PRO A 353 6.50 -1.58 34.88
C PRO A 353 5.26 -0.74 34.54
N THR A 354 5.44 0.57 34.55
CA THR A 354 4.48 1.48 33.96
C THR A 354 4.34 1.17 32.45
N LEU A 355 3.14 1.36 31.91
CA LEU A 355 2.76 1.09 30.51
C LEU A 355 3.76 1.68 29.49
N ASP A 356 4.41 2.77 29.85
CA ASP A 356 5.42 3.46 29.00
C ASP A 356 6.72 2.69 28.81
N LYS A 357 7.08 1.78 29.71
CA LYS A 357 8.33 1.02 29.59
C LYS A 357 8.23 -0.16 28.62
N LYS A 358 7.05 -0.77 28.51
CA LYS A 358 6.80 -1.83 27.51
C LYS A 358 6.69 -1.28 26.07
N LEU A 359 6.18 -0.05 25.93
CA LEU A 359 6.13 0.66 24.65
C LEU A 359 7.50 1.18 24.18
N SER A 360 8.45 1.39 25.12
CA SER A 360 9.81 1.85 24.79
C SER A 360 10.80 0.70 24.51
N GLU A 361 10.58 -0.50 25.02
CA GLU A 361 11.44 -1.67 24.74
C GLU A 361 11.20 -2.27 23.34
N GLU A 362 10.01 -2.09 22.75
CA GLU A 362 9.78 -2.45 21.33
C GLU A 362 10.42 -1.46 20.34
N ALA A 363 10.86 -0.30 20.81
CA ALA A 363 11.42 0.77 19.95
C ALA A 363 12.95 0.87 19.98
N ALA A 364 13.65 0.09 20.79
CA ALA A 364 15.10 0.21 20.95
C ALA A 364 15.83 -1.10 20.59
N THR A 365 16.27 -1.22 19.35
CA THR A 365 17.41 -2.09 19.01
C THR A 365 18.65 -1.23 18.85
N PRO A 366 19.66 -1.34 19.71
CA PRO A 366 20.95 -0.70 19.45
C PRO A 366 21.75 -1.53 18.46
N VAL A 367 22.14 -0.89 17.37
CA VAL A 367 23.26 -1.35 16.52
C VAL A 367 24.54 -1.11 17.31
N ALA A 368 25.23 -2.16 17.70
CA ALA A 368 26.60 -2.06 18.20
C ALA A 368 27.51 -2.93 17.34
N ALA A 369 28.33 -2.25 16.58
CA ALA A 369 29.54 -2.82 15.96
C ALA A 369 30.65 -2.91 16.99
N GLY A 370 31.52 -3.88 16.85
CA GLY A 370 32.80 -3.86 17.58
C GLY A 370 33.51 -5.18 17.73
N LEU A 371 34.57 -5.32 17.11
CA LEU A 371 35.62 -6.22 16.73
C LEU A 371 36.39 -6.97 17.87
N PRO A 372 37.39 -7.79 17.54
CA PRO A 372 37.58 -9.14 18.08
C PRO A 372 38.82 -9.28 18.95
N GLY A 373 38.90 -10.35 19.68
CA GLY A 373 40.15 -10.73 20.37
C GLY A 373 40.15 -12.21 20.71
N ALA A 374 41.13 -12.91 20.12
CA ALA A 374 41.39 -14.31 20.26
C ALA A 374 42.06 -14.67 21.59
N SER A 375 41.84 -15.89 22.10
CA SER A 375 42.92 -16.86 22.34
C SER A 375 42.37 -18.16 22.94
N GLN A 376 43.03 -19.23 22.54
CA GLN A 376 42.93 -20.64 22.84
C GLN A 376 43.08 -20.98 24.33
N ASP A 377 42.38 -22.02 24.85
CA ASP A 377 42.99 -23.33 25.03
C ASP A 377 42.02 -24.32 25.71
N GLY A 378 42.24 -25.58 25.46
CA GLY A 378 41.40 -26.72 25.60
C GLY A 378 41.00 -27.20 26.98
N GLY A 379 39.98 -28.07 26.98
CA GLY A 379 39.54 -28.87 28.11
C GLY A 379 38.13 -29.42 27.90
N GLU A 380 38.04 -30.73 27.69
CA GLU A 380 36.79 -31.48 27.59
C GLU A 380 36.02 -31.41 28.89
N GLY A 381 34.81 -30.85 28.83
CA GLY A 381 33.80 -30.89 29.86
C GLY A 381 32.48 -30.52 29.22
N ILE A 382 31.50 -31.39 29.27
CA ILE A 382 30.12 -31.13 28.82
C ILE A 382 29.56 -30.08 29.76
N GLU A 383 29.83 -28.80 29.49
CA GLU A 383 29.12 -27.68 30.11
C GLU A 383 27.99 -27.26 29.15
N ILE A 384 26.79 -27.49 29.64
CA ILE A 384 25.57 -26.90 29.06
C ILE A 384 25.69 -25.37 29.20
N PRO A 385 25.76 -24.58 28.12
CA PRO A 385 25.84 -23.14 28.24
C PRO A 385 24.47 -22.60 28.64
N ILE A 386 24.28 -22.30 29.89
CA ILE A 386 23.20 -21.44 30.39
C ILE A 386 23.55 -20.01 30.01
N ASN A 387 23.06 -19.57 28.83
CA ASN A 387 22.75 -18.18 28.53
C ASN A 387 22.18 -18.04 27.12
N TYR A 388 20.89 -18.35 26.98
CA TYR A 388 20.10 -17.87 25.86
C TYR A 388 18.89 -17.12 26.47
N THR A 389 19.00 -15.80 26.54
CA THR A 389 17.88 -14.88 26.78
C THR A 389 17.00 -14.81 25.52
N GLY A 390 16.21 -15.83 25.32
CA GLY A 390 15.21 -15.94 24.27
C GLY A 390 14.48 -17.25 24.52
N SER A 391 13.47 -17.17 25.31
CA SER A 391 12.36 -18.08 25.67
C SER A 391 12.04 -19.27 24.75
N THR A 392 12.99 -20.11 24.37
CA THR A 392 12.75 -21.38 23.69
C THR A 392 12.73 -22.58 24.62
N THR A 393 12.96 -22.39 25.90
CA THR A 393 13.06 -23.45 26.91
C THR A 393 11.73 -23.79 27.59
N ASN A 394 10.68 -22.98 27.40
CA ASN A 394 9.40 -23.16 28.09
C ASN A 394 8.25 -23.54 27.14
N VAL A 395 8.50 -24.45 26.21
CA VAL A 395 7.43 -25.02 25.33
C VAL A 395 7.19 -26.47 25.71
N HIS A 396 5.91 -26.86 25.83
CA HIS A 396 5.58 -28.25 26.08
C HIS A 396 5.96 -29.09 24.85
N PRO A 397 6.65 -30.25 25.00
CA PRO A 397 7.18 -31.04 23.88
C PRO A 397 6.11 -31.50 22.90
N TRP A 398 4.91 -31.85 23.36
CA TRP A 398 3.81 -32.25 22.51
C TRP A 398 3.32 -31.08 21.64
N LEU A 399 3.19 -29.86 22.20
CA LEU A 399 2.87 -28.67 21.40
C LEU A 399 3.99 -28.36 20.40
N SER A 400 5.25 -28.49 20.83
CA SER A 400 6.43 -28.25 20.01
C SER A 400 6.46 -29.17 18.78
N SER A 401 6.16 -30.46 18.94
CA SER A 401 6.17 -31.44 17.85
C SER A 401 5.12 -31.20 16.77
N MET A 402 4.09 -30.41 17.06
CA MET A 402 3.04 -30.06 16.08
C MET A 402 3.41 -28.84 15.21
N ILE A 403 4.56 -28.20 15.46
CA ILE A 403 4.98 -27.01 14.73
C ILE A 403 5.82 -27.40 13.53
N ASN A 404 5.38 -27.04 12.33
CA ASN A 404 6.04 -27.42 11.08
C ASN A 404 6.52 -26.20 10.29
N TYR A 405 5.75 -25.73 9.31
CA TYR A 405 6.13 -24.76 8.32
C TYR A 405 6.02 -23.28 8.76
N ALA A 406 5.66 -23.03 10.01
CA ALA A 406 5.51 -21.68 10.57
C ALA A 406 6.23 -21.56 11.92
N GLN A 407 7.56 -21.59 11.91
CA GLN A 407 8.39 -21.46 13.10
C GLN A 407 8.83 -20.00 13.29
N PRO A 408 8.29 -19.25 14.27
CA PRO A 408 8.69 -17.88 14.52
C PRO A 408 10.10 -17.83 15.14
N ILE A 409 10.94 -17.02 14.51
CA ILE A 409 12.29 -16.69 15.01
C ILE A 409 12.40 -15.19 15.21
N LYS A 410 13.31 -14.79 16.13
CA LYS A 410 13.69 -13.39 16.23
C LYS A 410 14.54 -13.03 15.01
N PHE A 411 14.06 -12.06 14.24
CA PHE A 411 14.78 -11.54 13.09
C PHE A 411 16.13 -10.93 13.52
N GLN A 412 17.18 -11.26 12.82
CA GLN A 412 18.52 -10.70 13.02
C GLN A 412 18.86 -9.76 11.86
N THR A 413 19.20 -10.34 10.69
CA THR A 413 19.47 -9.62 9.45
C THR A 413 18.98 -10.45 8.27
N PHE A 414 18.80 -9.83 7.13
CA PHE A 414 18.46 -10.53 5.89
C PHE A 414 19.61 -11.46 5.46
N SER A 415 20.85 -11.00 5.56
CA SER A 415 22.04 -11.82 5.24
C SER A 415 22.13 -13.08 6.11
N SER A 416 21.89 -12.96 7.42
CA SER A 416 21.88 -14.14 8.30
C SER A 416 20.74 -15.11 7.97
N SER A 417 19.58 -14.59 7.54
CA SER A 417 18.46 -15.43 7.12
C SER A 417 18.74 -16.14 5.79
N GLU A 418 19.45 -15.48 4.90
CA GLU A 418 19.90 -16.05 3.62
C GLU A 418 20.95 -17.12 3.80
N GLU A 419 21.96 -16.88 4.64
CA GLU A 419 23.02 -17.84 4.95
C GLU A 419 22.44 -19.12 5.57
N LYS A 420 21.51 -18.98 6.53
CA LYS A 420 20.86 -20.15 7.16
C LYS A 420 19.94 -20.90 6.19
N ASN A 421 19.33 -20.19 5.28
CA ASN A 421 18.42 -20.68 4.24
C ASN A 421 17.33 -21.65 4.76
N ILE A 422 16.72 -21.33 5.90
CA ILE A 422 15.67 -22.14 6.52
C ILE A 422 14.31 -21.57 6.16
N HIS A 423 13.62 -22.17 5.20
CA HIS A 423 12.38 -21.64 4.62
C HIS A 423 11.19 -21.70 5.56
N HIS A 424 11.14 -22.68 6.48
CA HIS A 424 10.08 -22.84 7.46
C HIS A 424 10.21 -21.90 8.69
N ASN A 425 11.31 -21.15 8.80
CA ASN A 425 11.39 -20.04 9.74
C ASN A 425 10.64 -18.83 9.21
N MET A 426 10.00 -18.10 10.12
CA MET A 426 9.33 -16.85 9.78
C MET A 426 9.60 -15.78 10.84
N SER A 427 9.43 -14.52 10.47
CA SER A 427 9.59 -13.40 11.40
C SER A 427 8.34 -12.52 11.41
N SER A 428 8.02 -11.98 12.58
CA SER A 428 6.94 -11.01 12.76
C SER A 428 7.51 -9.64 13.03
N PHE A 429 6.95 -8.61 12.38
CA PHE A 429 7.38 -7.23 12.49
C PHE A 429 6.19 -6.34 12.82
N SER A 430 6.35 -5.43 13.78
CA SER A 430 5.40 -4.34 13.91
C SER A 430 5.40 -3.48 12.63
N GLU A 431 4.30 -2.76 12.34
CA GLU A 431 4.23 -1.87 11.18
C GLU A 431 5.41 -0.88 11.12
N THR A 432 5.89 -0.41 12.29
CA THR A 432 7.02 0.51 12.39
C THR A 432 8.34 -0.19 12.03
N ALA A 433 8.57 -1.38 12.58
CA ALA A 433 9.78 -2.16 12.27
C ALA A 433 9.81 -2.56 10.79
N GLY A 434 8.69 -3.06 10.26
CA GLY A 434 8.56 -3.40 8.84
C GLY A 434 8.78 -2.19 7.93
N MET A 435 8.24 -1.02 8.28
CA MET A 435 8.45 0.21 7.52
C MET A 435 9.91 0.68 7.56
N ASN A 436 10.61 0.51 8.68
CA ASN A 436 12.03 0.84 8.77
C ASN A 436 12.88 -0.09 7.89
N LEU A 437 12.58 -1.39 7.87
CA LEU A 437 13.23 -2.34 6.96
C LEU A 437 12.99 -1.97 5.50
N LEU A 438 11.76 -1.61 5.13
CA LEU A 438 11.44 -1.14 3.78
C LEU A 438 12.21 0.11 3.37
N LYS A 439 12.40 1.06 4.29
CA LYS A 439 13.14 2.30 4.01
C LYS A 439 14.65 2.06 3.81
N GLN A 440 15.21 1.06 4.48
CA GLN A 440 16.64 0.83 4.51
C GLN A 440 17.10 -0.29 3.58
N GLN A 441 16.30 -1.36 3.44
CA GLN A 441 16.68 -2.61 2.81
C GLN A 441 15.49 -3.23 2.04
N ALA A 442 14.81 -2.44 1.19
CA ALA A 442 13.61 -2.87 0.49
C ALA A 442 13.84 -4.11 -0.38
N ILE A 443 14.92 -4.13 -1.15
CA ILE A 443 15.27 -5.24 -2.04
C ILE A 443 15.53 -6.51 -1.25
N ASP A 444 16.31 -6.41 -0.16
CA ASP A 444 16.62 -7.56 0.71
C ASP A 444 15.34 -8.10 1.35
N PHE A 445 14.41 -7.23 1.72
CA PHE A 445 13.14 -7.65 2.27
C PHE A 445 12.26 -8.38 1.25
N VAL A 446 12.23 -7.91 -0.01
CA VAL A 446 11.57 -8.62 -1.11
C VAL A 446 12.22 -10.00 -1.31
N ASN A 447 13.55 -10.08 -1.34
CA ASN A 447 14.29 -11.33 -1.53
C ASN A 447 14.08 -12.31 -0.36
N TYR A 448 14.01 -11.81 0.88
CA TYR A 448 13.64 -12.60 2.05
C TYR A 448 12.25 -13.23 1.88
N ASN A 449 11.26 -12.45 1.43
CA ASN A 449 9.89 -12.91 1.24
C ASN A 449 9.69 -13.91 0.09
N LYS A 450 10.71 -14.16 -0.75
CA LYS A 450 10.67 -15.22 -1.76
C LYS A 450 10.84 -16.60 -1.13
N ARG A 451 11.54 -16.69 -0.01
CA ARG A 451 11.90 -17.95 0.65
C ARG A 451 11.16 -18.18 1.95
N GLN A 452 11.07 -17.15 2.77
CA GLN A 452 10.50 -17.20 4.12
C GLN A 452 9.25 -16.34 4.22
N MET A 453 8.34 -16.73 5.09
CA MET A 453 7.15 -15.93 5.38
C MET A 453 7.48 -14.84 6.38
N SER A 454 6.85 -13.69 6.20
CA SER A 454 6.85 -12.58 7.14
C SER A 454 5.42 -12.23 7.55
N ARG A 455 5.26 -11.80 8.80
CA ARG A 455 4.01 -11.29 9.33
C ARG A 455 4.19 -9.85 9.77
N ILE A 456 3.31 -8.97 9.32
CA ILE A 456 3.27 -7.57 9.73
C ILE A 456 2.04 -7.39 10.62
N TYR A 457 2.16 -6.66 11.73
CA TYR A 457 1.07 -6.38 12.64
C TYR A 457 1.03 -4.91 13.06
N PRO A 458 -0.16 -4.38 13.45
CA PRO A 458 -0.32 -2.99 13.85
C PRO A 458 0.56 -2.64 15.07
N LYS A 459 1.05 -1.41 15.14
CA LYS A 459 1.80 -0.92 16.32
C LYS A 459 0.89 -0.77 17.54
N GLY A 460 1.44 -0.95 18.74
CA GLY A 460 0.70 -0.90 20.00
C GLY A 460 -0.06 0.41 20.26
N THR A 461 0.36 1.55 19.66
CA THR A 461 -0.35 2.84 19.81
C THR A 461 -1.71 2.89 19.12
N ARG A 462 -2.07 1.90 18.30
CA ARG A 462 -3.40 1.78 17.67
C ARG A 462 -4.43 1.16 18.64
N ALA A 463 -4.57 1.77 19.82
CA ALA A 463 -5.49 1.30 20.86
C ALA A 463 -6.96 1.27 20.43
N ASP A 464 -7.33 2.04 19.44
CA ASP A 464 -8.66 2.11 18.81
C ASP A 464 -8.92 0.97 17.80
N SER A 465 -7.95 0.09 17.58
CA SER A 465 -7.96 -0.97 16.56
C SER A 465 -7.98 -0.46 15.12
N SER A 466 -7.54 0.77 14.85
CA SER A 466 -7.32 1.24 13.48
C SER A 466 -6.23 0.44 12.79
N ASN A 467 -6.28 0.37 11.46
CA ASN A 467 -5.33 -0.38 10.66
C ASN A 467 -4.30 0.53 9.98
N TYR A 468 -3.12 -0.02 9.72
CA TYR A 468 -2.11 0.59 8.86
C TYR A 468 -2.40 0.27 7.39
N MET A 469 -1.83 1.05 6.47
CA MET A 469 -1.98 0.83 5.03
C MET A 469 -1.22 -0.45 4.61
N PRO A 470 -1.92 -1.50 4.13
CA PRO A 470 -1.29 -2.78 3.83
C PRO A 470 -0.49 -2.79 2.53
N GLN A 471 -0.82 -1.92 1.58
CA GLN A 471 -0.28 -1.94 0.21
C GLN A 471 1.25 -1.91 0.17
N VAL A 472 1.89 -1.10 1.02
CA VAL A 472 3.36 -0.97 1.04
C VAL A 472 4.06 -2.28 1.40
N PHE A 473 3.43 -3.11 2.23
CA PHE A 473 3.96 -4.42 2.62
C PHE A 473 3.67 -5.49 1.58
N TRP A 474 2.52 -5.43 0.91
CA TRP A 474 2.25 -6.27 -0.25
C TRP A 474 3.24 -5.99 -1.39
N ASN A 475 3.59 -4.72 -1.60
CA ASN A 475 4.62 -4.33 -2.57
C ASN A 475 5.99 -4.93 -2.25
N ALA A 476 6.27 -5.25 -0.99
CA ALA A 476 7.48 -5.95 -0.56
C ALA A 476 7.34 -7.48 -0.55
N GLY A 477 6.18 -8.01 -0.94
CA GLY A 477 5.92 -9.45 -0.96
C GLY A 477 5.64 -10.07 0.40
N CYS A 478 5.35 -9.27 1.45
CA CYS A 478 4.96 -9.79 2.76
C CYS A 478 3.69 -10.64 2.63
N GLN A 479 3.73 -11.84 3.17
CA GLN A 479 2.63 -12.80 3.06
C GLN A 479 1.48 -12.46 4.00
N MET A 480 1.77 -12.32 5.29
CA MET A 480 0.77 -12.12 6.34
C MET A 480 0.76 -10.67 6.80
N VAL A 481 0.05 -9.82 6.06
CA VAL A 481 -0.19 -8.43 6.44
C VAL A 481 -1.43 -8.40 7.32
N SER A 482 -1.21 -8.58 8.64
CA SER A 482 -2.30 -8.83 9.60
C SER A 482 -2.99 -7.54 10.00
N LEU A 483 -4.32 -7.55 9.91
CA LEU A 483 -5.18 -6.39 10.18
C LEU A 483 -6.22 -6.69 11.26
N ASN A 484 -6.71 -5.65 11.89
CA ASN A 484 -7.81 -5.68 12.85
C ASN A 484 -9.14 -5.82 12.10
N PHE A 485 -9.70 -7.01 12.04
CA PHE A 485 -10.91 -7.34 11.26
C PHE A 485 -12.18 -6.69 11.82
N GLN A 486 -12.18 -6.28 13.09
CA GLN A 486 -13.28 -5.55 13.72
C GLN A 486 -13.43 -4.11 13.24
N SER A 487 -12.43 -3.55 12.52
CA SER A 487 -12.43 -2.18 12.01
C SER A 487 -12.61 -2.17 10.50
N SER A 488 -13.73 -1.62 10.02
CA SER A 488 -14.04 -1.53 8.57
C SER A 488 -13.48 -0.26 7.93
N ASP A 489 -12.25 0.13 8.30
CA ASP A 489 -11.54 1.28 7.75
C ASP A 489 -11.00 1.02 6.34
N LEU A 490 -10.43 2.04 5.70
CA LEU A 490 -9.91 1.95 4.35
C LEU A 490 -8.87 0.81 4.17
N PRO A 491 -7.90 0.59 5.07
CA PRO A 491 -7.00 -0.55 4.96
C PRO A 491 -7.70 -1.90 4.93
N MET A 492 -8.74 -2.07 5.75
CA MET A 492 -9.54 -3.30 5.77
C MET A 492 -10.38 -3.45 4.50
N GLN A 493 -10.94 -2.35 3.96
CA GLN A 493 -11.64 -2.37 2.67
C GLN A 493 -10.72 -2.86 1.55
N LEU A 494 -9.47 -2.36 1.50
CA LEU A 494 -8.45 -2.82 0.54
C LEU A 494 -8.14 -4.30 0.69
N ASN A 495 -8.00 -4.79 1.92
CA ASN A 495 -7.74 -6.19 2.20
C ASN A 495 -8.89 -7.08 1.72
N GLN A 496 -10.11 -6.76 2.10
CA GLN A 496 -11.29 -7.54 1.72
C GLN A 496 -11.53 -7.50 0.21
N GLY A 497 -11.34 -6.33 -0.42
CA GLY A 497 -11.47 -6.18 -1.86
C GLY A 497 -10.41 -6.96 -2.65
N LYS A 498 -9.17 -6.99 -2.14
CA LYS A 498 -8.08 -7.74 -2.75
C LYS A 498 -8.32 -9.25 -2.70
N PHE A 499 -8.70 -9.78 -1.54
CA PHE A 499 -8.87 -11.23 -1.35
C PHE A 499 -10.24 -11.77 -1.80
N GLU A 500 -11.08 -10.95 -2.42
CA GLU A 500 -12.32 -11.39 -3.10
C GLU A 500 -12.02 -12.27 -4.32
N TYR A 501 -10.89 -12.05 -4.98
CA TYR A 501 -10.48 -12.71 -6.21
C TYR A 501 -9.82 -14.06 -5.95
N ASN A 502 -9.53 -14.81 -7.01
CA ASN A 502 -8.99 -16.18 -6.97
C ASN A 502 -9.85 -17.13 -6.15
N GLY A 503 -11.16 -17.13 -6.41
CA GLY A 503 -12.12 -18.01 -5.74
C GLY A 503 -12.32 -17.74 -4.25
N SER A 504 -11.99 -16.55 -3.76
CA SER A 504 -12.02 -16.22 -2.32
C SER A 504 -11.24 -17.22 -1.47
N THR A 505 -10.15 -17.76 -2.02
CA THR A 505 -9.30 -18.77 -1.35
C THR A 505 -8.59 -18.21 -0.12
N GLY A 506 -8.43 -16.89 -0.03
CA GLY A 506 -7.58 -16.21 0.96
C GLY A 506 -6.09 -16.26 0.65
N TYR A 507 -5.72 -16.78 -0.53
CA TYR A 507 -4.36 -16.86 -1.07
C TYR A 507 -4.32 -16.22 -2.45
N LEU A 508 -3.36 -15.33 -2.68
CA LEU A 508 -3.12 -14.70 -3.98
C LEU A 508 -1.66 -14.87 -4.35
N LEU A 509 -1.39 -15.43 -5.52
CA LEU A 509 -0.04 -15.63 -6.01
C LEU A 509 0.62 -14.28 -6.29
N LYS A 510 1.85 -14.11 -5.81
CA LYS A 510 2.66 -12.93 -6.08
C LYS A 510 3.08 -12.89 -7.55
N PRO A 511 3.32 -11.71 -8.13
CA PRO A 511 3.89 -11.57 -9.46
C PRO A 511 5.19 -12.35 -9.64
N ASP A 512 5.48 -12.77 -10.86
CA ASP A 512 6.64 -13.62 -11.19
C ASP A 512 7.98 -13.04 -10.70
N PHE A 513 8.22 -11.76 -10.90
CA PHE A 513 9.46 -11.10 -10.49
C PHE A 513 9.64 -11.03 -8.95
N MET A 514 8.57 -11.21 -8.17
CA MET A 514 8.62 -11.29 -6.69
C MET A 514 8.80 -12.73 -6.18
N ARG A 515 8.83 -13.71 -7.05
CA ARG A 515 8.99 -15.14 -6.72
C ARG A 515 10.32 -15.71 -7.19
N ARG A 516 10.82 -15.23 -8.34
CA ARG A 516 12.05 -15.71 -8.96
C ARG A 516 13.29 -15.21 -8.23
N ALA A 517 14.25 -16.13 -8.02
CA ALA A 517 15.52 -15.83 -7.36
C ALA A 517 16.47 -14.98 -8.23
N ASP A 518 16.32 -15.05 -9.58
CA ASP A 518 17.16 -14.34 -10.55
C ASP A 518 16.68 -12.90 -10.84
N LYS A 519 15.65 -12.41 -10.16
CA LYS A 519 15.10 -11.05 -10.32
C LYS A 519 15.23 -10.27 -9.04
N ASP A 520 15.80 -9.08 -9.11
CA ASP A 520 15.77 -8.10 -8.03
C ASP A 520 14.67 -7.07 -8.30
N PHE A 521 13.90 -6.76 -7.27
CA PHE A 521 12.81 -5.82 -7.33
C PHE A 521 12.89 -4.81 -6.18
N ASP A 522 12.96 -3.53 -6.52
CA ASP A 522 12.86 -2.45 -5.56
C ASP A 522 11.46 -1.81 -5.64
N PRO A 523 10.60 -1.96 -4.60
CA PRO A 523 9.25 -1.38 -4.60
C PRO A 523 9.21 0.15 -4.56
N PHE A 524 10.34 0.83 -4.42
CA PHE A 524 10.44 2.29 -4.44
C PHE A 524 11.13 2.84 -5.70
N ALA A 525 11.59 1.96 -6.58
CA ALA A 525 12.23 2.39 -7.83
C ALA A 525 11.20 2.90 -8.84
N ASP A 526 11.57 3.96 -9.57
CA ASP A 526 10.79 4.48 -10.70
C ASP A 526 11.04 3.71 -12.00
N ALA A 527 11.97 2.75 -12.00
CA ALA A 527 12.34 2.01 -13.17
C ALA A 527 11.28 0.97 -13.54
N PRO A 528 11.01 0.76 -14.85
CA PRO A 528 10.17 -0.33 -15.29
C PRO A 528 10.73 -1.67 -14.83
N VAL A 529 9.84 -2.56 -14.38
CA VAL A 529 10.20 -3.93 -14.01
C VAL A 529 10.35 -4.75 -15.30
N ASP A 530 11.46 -5.49 -15.42
CA ASP A 530 11.74 -6.30 -16.60
C ASP A 530 10.66 -7.38 -16.78
N GLY A 531 10.03 -7.38 -17.95
CA GLY A 531 8.94 -8.28 -18.30
C GLY A 531 7.54 -7.78 -17.92
N VAL A 532 7.41 -6.63 -17.25
CA VAL A 532 6.13 -6.02 -16.90
C VAL A 532 5.85 -4.82 -17.78
N ILE A 533 4.66 -4.80 -18.40
CA ILE A 533 4.20 -3.68 -19.22
C ILE A 533 3.40 -2.74 -18.32
N ALA A 534 3.93 -1.54 -18.12
CA ALA A 534 3.22 -0.50 -17.37
C ALA A 534 1.93 -0.09 -18.10
N ALA A 535 0.91 0.26 -17.34
CA ALA A 535 -0.39 0.66 -17.84
C ALA A 535 -0.66 2.15 -17.58
N SER A 536 -1.55 2.71 -18.39
CA SER A 536 -2.28 3.95 -18.11
C SER A 536 -3.75 3.60 -17.94
N CYS A 537 -4.37 4.14 -16.89
CA CYS A 537 -5.78 3.91 -16.59
C CYS A 537 -6.53 5.24 -16.47
N GLY A 538 -7.53 5.43 -17.33
CA GLY A 538 -8.49 6.55 -17.25
C GLY A 538 -9.81 6.07 -16.68
N VAL A 539 -10.39 6.81 -15.75
CA VAL A 539 -11.69 6.50 -15.16
C VAL A 539 -12.58 7.73 -15.25
N GLN A 540 -13.61 7.66 -16.08
CA GLN A 540 -14.65 8.67 -16.14
C GLN A 540 -15.85 8.20 -15.33
N VAL A 541 -16.19 8.93 -14.29
CA VAL A 541 -17.40 8.68 -13.48
C VAL A 541 -18.55 9.42 -14.14
N ILE A 542 -19.46 8.67 -14.74
CA ILE A 542 -20.60 9.24 -15.51
C ILE A 542 -21.78 9.50 -14.57
N ALA A 543 -22.28 8.46 -13.90
CA ALA A 543 -23.48 8.54 -13.06
C ALA A 543 -23.47 7.50 -11.94
N GLY A 544 -24.34 7.74 -10.95
CA GLY A 544 -24.66 6.76 -9.92
C GLY A 544 -26.13 6.34 -9.97
N GLN A 545 -26.44 5.17 -9.44
CA GLN A 545 -27.81 4.65 -9.35
C GLN A 545 -28.06 4.11 -7.93
N PHE A 546 -29.18 4.48 -7.34
CA PHE A 546 -29.60 4.04 -6.01
C PHE A 546 -28.56 4.22 -4.90
N LEU A 547 -27.73 5.28 -4.97
CA LEU A 547 -26.68 5.53 -3.98
C LEU A 547 -27.25 5.82 -2.60
N SER A 548 -28.39 6.54 -2.56
CA SER A 548 -29.17 6.79 -1.35
C SER A 548 -30.63 7.03 -1.71
N ASP A 549 -31.52 6.56 -0.85
CA ASP A 549 -32.97 6.88 -0.92
C ASP A 549 -33.32 8.26 -0.36
N LYS A 550 -32.32 8.96 0.19
CA LYS A 550 -32.47 10.30 0.77
C LYS A 550 -32.08 11.36 -0.24
N LYS A 551 -32.64 12.57 -0.05
CA LYS A 551 -32.23 13.77 -0.78
C LYS A 551 -30.94 14.32 -0.19
N VAL A 552 -29.83 13.66 -0.46
CA VAL A 552 -28.48 14.06 -0.06
C VAL A 552 -27.64 14.37 -1.29
N GLY A 553 -26.70 15.28 -1.15
CA GLY A 553 -25.67 15.48 -2.16
C GLY A 553 -24.69 14.31 -2.13
N THR A 554 -24.16 13.91 -3.29
CA THR A 554 -23.20 12.81 -3.41
C THR A 554 -22.00 13.17 -4.27
N TYR A 555 -20.85 12.59 -3.98
CA TYR A 555 -19.63 12.65 -4.79
C TYR A 555 -18.91 11.30 -4.76
N VAL A 556 -18.02 11.11 -5.71
CA VAL A 556 -17.24 9.88 -5.85
C VAL A 556 -15.76 10.21 -5.76
N GLU A 557 -15.03 9.46 -4.95
CA GLU A 557 -13.57 9.44 -4.93
C GLU A 557 -13.07 8.23 -5.71
N VAL A 558 -12.04 8.45 -6.50
CA VAL A 558 -11.38 7.41 -7.30
C VAL A 558 -9.90 7.41 -6.97
N ASP A 559 -9.44 6.33 -6.34
CA ASP A 559 -8.10 6.19 -5.82
C ASP A 559 -7.40 5.01 -6.49
N MET A 560 -6.10 5.15 -6.75
CA MET A 560 -5.23 4.06 -7.19
C MET A 560 -4.25 3.70 -6.09
N TYR A 561 -4.22 2.43 -5.70
CA TYR A 561 -3.27 1.87 -4.74
C TYR A 561 -2.36 0.87 -5.47
N GLY A 562 -1.07 1.14 -5.49
CA GLY A 562 -0.03 0.35 -6.13
C GLY A 562 1.34 0.72 -5.57
N LEU A 563 2.38 0.75 -6.40
CA LEU A 563 3.69 1.25 -5.99
C LEU A 563 3.63 2.75 -5.66
N PRO A 564 4.48 3.25 -4.74
CA PRO A 564 4.55 4.68 -4.42
C PRO A 564 4.84 5.58 -5.64
N SER A 565 5.61 5.06 -6.59
CA SER A 565 6.02 5.76 -7.80
C SER A 565 5.01 5.72 -8.95
N ASP A 566 3.95 4.91 -8.86
CA ASP A 566 3.07 4.62 -9.99
C ASP A 566 2.35 5.86 -10.52
N THR A 567 1.92 6.75 -9.63
CA THR A 567 1.21 7.96 -10.02
C THR A 567 1.62 9.16 -9.18
N VAL A 568 1.71 10.34 -9.80
CA VAL A 568 1.94 11.61 -9.09
C VAL A 568 0.70 12.01 -8.31
N ARG A 569 -0.49 11.79 -8.87
CA ARG A 569 -1.78 11.99 -8.22
C ARG A 569 -2.49 10.64 -8.14
N LYS A 570 -2.74 10.18 -6.92
CA LYS A 570 -3.31 8.86 -6.64
C LYS A 570 -4.81 8.91 -6.34
N GLU A 571 -5.33 10.10 -6.05
CA GLU A 571 -6.68 10.36 -5.59
C GLU A 571 -7.35 11.43 -6.44
N PHE A 572 -8.55 11.14 -6.92
CA PHE A 572 -9.41 12.07 -7.65
C PHE A 572 -10.80 12.11 -7.02
N ARG A 573 -11.46 13.24 -7.16
CA ARG A 573 -12.80 13.45 -6.62
C ARG A 573 -13.69 14.16 -7.62
N THR A 574 -14.91 13.66 -7.81
CA THR A 574 -15.93 14.33 -8.62
C THR A 574 -16.45 15.58 -7.93
N ARG A 575 -17.11 16.43 -8.70
CA ARG A 575 -17.96 17.47 -8.11
C ARG A 575 -19.10 16.86 -7.28
N LEU A 576 -19.57 17.63 -6.30
CA LEU A 576 -20.74 17.28 -5.53
C LEU A 576 -22.01 17.51 -6.37
N VAL A 577 -22.84 16.49 -6.53
CA VAL A 577 -24.18 16.62 -7.11
C VAL A 577 -25.19 16.77 -5.96
N PRO A 578 -25.80 17.96 -5.77
CA PRO A 578 -26.61 18.23 -4.59
C PRO A 578 -27.97 17.54 -4.65
N ALA A 579 -28.50 17.14 -3.48
CA ALA A 579 -29.87 16.68 -3.27
C ALA A 579 -30.35 15.53 -4.19
N ASN A 580 -29.45 14.75 -4.79
CA ASN A 580 -29.76 13.63 -5.65
C ASN A 580 -28.91 12.40 -5.27
N GLY A 581 -29.44 11.57 -4.38
CA GLY A 581 -28.86 10.27 -4.04
C GLY A 581 -29.35 9.12 -4.93
N LEU A 582 -30.38 9.35 -5.75
CA LEU A 582 -31.01 8.29 -6.53
C LEU A 582 -30.31 8.02 -7.87
N ASN A 583 -30.11 9.06 -8.68
CA ASN A 583 -29.50 8.96 -10.00
C ASN A 583 -28.64 10.19 -10.35
N PRO A 584 -27.64 10.53 -9.49
CA PRO A 584 -26.76 11.66 -9.78
C PRO A 584 -25.98 11.44 -11.06
N VAL A 585 -25.84 12.50 -11.87
CA VAL A 585 -24.99 12.53 -13.07
C VAL A 585 -23.80 13.44 -12.77
N TYR A 586 -22.62 12.85 -12.77
CA TYR A 586 -21.37 13.57 -12.49
C TYR A 586 -20.76 14.12 -13.76
N ASN A 587 -20.69 13.30 -14.78
CA ASN A 587 -20.19 13.62 -16.13
C ASN A 587 -18.87 14.41 -16.08
N GLU A 588 -17.94 13.86 -15.29
CA GLU A 588 -16.60 14.41 -15.11
C GLU A 588 -15.71 14.06 -16.31
N GLU A 589 -14.67 14.87 -16.51
CA GLU A 589 -13.55 14.47 -17.34
C GLU A 589 -12.88 13.21 -16.79
N PRO A 590 -12.30 12.35 -17.62
CA PRO A 590 -11.62 11.15 -17.17
C PRO A 590 -10.51 11.45 -16.16
N PHE A 591 -10.54 10.80 -15.04
CA PHE A 591 -9.45 10.81 -14.05
C PHE A 591 -8.33 9.91 -14.55
N LEU A 592 -7.19 10.52 -14.87
CA LEU A 592 -6.11 9.82 -15.54
C LEU A 592 -4.99 9.44 -14.58
N PHE A 593 -4.81 8.14 -14.38
CA PHE A 593 -3.65 7.53 -13.74
C PHE A 593 -2.65 7.18 -14.85
N ARG A 594 -1.75 8.13 -15.16
CA ARG A 594 -0.91 8.06 -16.36
C ARG A 594 0.07 6.92 -16.38
N LYS A 595 0.65 6.59 -15.22
CA LYS A 595 1.67 5.56 -15.12
C LYS A 595 1.35 4.63 -13.95
N VAL A 596 1.08 3.38 -14.23
CA VAL A 596 0.98 2.30 -13.26
C VAL A 596 2.02 1.27 -13.64
N VAL A 597 3.14 1.26 -12.92
CA VAL A 597 4.32 0.44 -13.24
C VAL A 597 4.01 -1.04 -13.09
N LEU A 598 3.27 -1.41 -12.04
CA LEU A 598 2.89 -2.77 -11.73
C LEU A 598 1.38 -2.96 -11.67
N PRO A 599 0.71 -3.13 -12.82
CA PRO A 599 -0.73 -3.39 -12.86
C PRO A 599 -1.16 -4.59 -12.00
N ASP A 600 -0.34 -5.62 -11.91
CA ASP A 600 -0.62 -6.85 -11.15
C ASP A 600 -0.76 -6.60 -9.63
N LEU A 601 -0.13 -5.55 -9.10
CA LEU A 601 -0.21 -5.17 -7.70
C LEU A 601 -1.17 -4.00 -7.44
N ALA A 602 -1.63 -3.33 -8.49
CA ALA A 602 -2.44 -2.14 -8.37
C ALA A 602 -3.93 -2.48 -8.24
N VAL A 603 -4.62 -1.71 -7.41
CA VAL A 603 -6.08 -1.76 -7.27
C VAL A 603 -6.68 -0.37 -7.42
N LEU A 604 -7.83 -0.32 -8.09
CA LEU A 604 -8.65 0.87 -8.24
C LEU A 604 -9.75 0.84 -7.18
N ARG A 605 -9.85 1.88 -6.35
CA ARG A 605 -10.94 2.05 -5.40
C ARG A 605 -11.88 3.16 -5.86
N LEU A 606 -13.18 2.87 -5.85
CA LEU A 606 -14.24 3.86 -6.03
C LEU A 606 -15.02 3.96 -4.71
N GLY A 607 -15.01 5.12 -4.09
CA GLY A 607 -15.74 5.41 -2.85
C GLY A 607 -16.81 6.46 -3.10
N VAL A 608 -18.06 6.17 -2.73
CA VAL A 608 -19.18 7.09 -2.85
C VAL A 608 -19.52 7.66 -1.49
N TYR A 609 -19.56 8.98 -1.39
CA TYR A 609 -19.78 9.69 -0.14
C TYR A 609 -20.99 10.63 -0.26
N ASP A 610 -21.64 10.89 0.86
CA ASP A 610 -22.60 11.98 0.96
C ASP A 610 -21.90 13.32 1.18
N GLU A 611 -22.66 14.40 1.15
CA GLU A 611 -22.20 15.78 1.37
C GLU A 611 -21.53 16.01 2.73
N ASN A 612 -21.75 15.13 3.72
CA ASN A 612 -21.14 15.19 5.04
C ASN A 612 -19.86 14.30 5.16
N GLY A 613 -19.43 13.71 4.06
CA GLY A 613 -18.26 12.80 4.04
C GLY A 613 -18.56 11.40 4.58
N LYS A 614 -19.84 11.02 4.72
CA LYS A 614 -20.21 9.66 5.10
C LYS A 614 -20.12 8.74 3.90
N LEU A 615 -19.39 7.63 4.01
CA LEU A 615 -19.33 6.60 2.98
C LEU A 615 -20.73 5.97 2.78
N LEU A 616 -21.21 5.98 1.56
CA LEU A 616 -22.46 5.35 1.13
C LEU A 616 -22.23 3.96 0.55
N GLY A 617 -21.09 3.75 -0.07
CA GLY A 617 -20.67 2.49 -0.63
C GLY A 617 -19.30 2.61 -1.28
N GLN A 618 -18.65 1.48 -1.48
CA GLN A 618 -17.32 1.42 -2.09
C GLN A 618 -17.18 0.19 -3.00
N ARG A 619 -16.21 0.21 -3.88
CA ARG A 619 -15.77 -0.96 -4.63
C ARG A 619 -14.27 -0.90 -4.87
N ILE A 620 -13.62 -2.04 -4.76
CA ILE A 620 -12.22 -2.23 -5.09
C ILE A 620 -12.12 -3.21 -6.24
N LEU A 621 -11.42 -2.80 -7.29
CA LEU A 621 -11.22 -3.57 -8.51
C LEU A 621 -9.72 -3.76 -8.74
N PRO A 622 -9.24 -4.99 -9.04
CA PRO A 622 -7.86 -5.20 -9.41
C PRO A 622 -7.61 -4.60 -10.80
N LEU A 623 -6.46 -4.01 -11.01
CA LEU A 623 -6.11 -3.51 -12.33
C LEU A 623 -5.80 -4.66 -13.30
N ASP A 624 -5.24 -5.76 -12.78
CA ASP A 624 -5.18 -7.02 -13.52
C ASP A 624 -6.58 -7.64 -13.66
N GLY A 625 -7.02 -7.80 -14.89
CA GLY A 625 -8.36 -8.30 -15.24
C GLY A 625 -9.46 -7.24 -15.27
N LEU A 626 -9.14 -5.95 -15.02
CA LEU A 626 -10.06 -4.85 -15.24
C LEU A 626 -10.43 -4.74 -16.71
N GLN A 627 -11.70 -4.58 -17.03
CA GLN A 627 -12.18 -4.44 -18.40
C GLN A 627 -12.41 -2.97 -18.75
N GLY A 628 -11.86 -2.56 -19.90
CA GLY A 628 -12.09 -1.24 -20.49
C GLY A 628 -13.51 -1.07 -21.01
N GLY A 629 -13.93 0.19 -21.18
CA GLY A 629 -15.22 0.59 -21.72
C GLY A 629 -16.25 1.01 -20.68
N TYR A 630 -17.51 1.06 -21.10
CA TYR A 630 -18.64 1.48 -20.26
C TYR A 630 -19.09 0.33 -19.35
N ARG A 631 -18.90 0.50 -18.06
CA ARG A 631 -19.12 -0.55 -17.06
C ARG A 631 -20.01 -0.07 -15.93
N HIS A 632 -20.92 -0.96 -15.49
CA HIS A 632 -21.65 -0.80 -14.22
C HIS A 632 -20.86 -1.45 -13.09
N ILE A 633 -20.51 -0.66 -12.10
CA ILE A 633 -19.74 -1.09 -10.93
C ILE A 633 -20.70 -1.16 -9.75
N SER A 634 -21.04 -2.37 -9.34
CA SER A 634 -21.85 -2.60 -8.14
C SER A 634 -21.10 -2.25 -6.89
N LEU A 635 -21.73 -1.51 -5.98
CA LEU A 635 -21.11 -1.08 -4.73
C LEU A 635 -21.28 -2.13 -3.63
N ARG A 636 -20.40 -2.01 -2.65
CA ARG A 636 -20.33 -2.81 -1.43
C ARG A 636 -20.35 -1.90 -0.21
N THR A 637 -20.75 -2.45 0.92
CA THR A 637 -20.66 -1.76 2.22
C THR A 637 -19.20 -1.54 2.65
N GLU A 638 -18.98 -0.81 3.73
CA GLU A 638 -17.66 -0.66 4.35
C GLU A 638 -17.00 -2.00 4.70
N ALA A 639 -17.80 -2.98 5.15
CA ALA A 639 -17.35 -4.33 5.46
C ALA A 639 -17.32 -5.27 4.24
N ASN A 640 -17.34 -4.73 3.04
CA ASN A 640 -17.29 -5.43 1.75
C ASN A 640 -18.47 -6.38 1.45
N PHE A 641 -19.59 -6.23 2.15
CA PHE A 641 -20.81 -6.97 1.79
C PHE A 641 -21.47 -6.38 0.54
N PRO A 642 -21.97 -7.21 -0.39
CA PRO A 642 -22.62 -6.70 -1.60
C PRO A 642 -23.90 -5.93 -1.26
N MET A 643 -24.06 -4.77 -1.90
CA MET A 643 -25.28 -3.97 -1.85
C MET A 643 -26.20 -4.38 -3.01
N SER A 644 -27.51 -4.35 -2.79
CA SER A 644 -28.48 -4.88 -3.75
C SER A 644 -28.72 -4.00 -4.98
N LEU A 645 -28.72 -2.66 -4.79
CA LEU A 645 -29.11 -1.71 -5.83
C LEU A 645 -28.04 -0.68 -6.18
N PRO A 646 -27.24 -0.15 -5.22
CA PRO A 646 -26.27 0.90 -5.50
C PRO A 646 -25.21 0.47 -6.50
N MET A 647 -25.00 1.30 -7.53
CA MET A 647 -23.94 1.11 -8.51
C MET A 647 -23.49 2.44 -9.09
N LEU A 648 -22.30 2.42 -9.71
CA LEU A 648 -21.76 3.48 -10.53
C LEU A 648 -21.74 3.05 -11.99
N PHE A 649 -21.95 4.00 -12.87
CA PHE A 649 -21.73 3.85 -14.31
C PHE A 649 -20.49 4.65 -14.68
N CYS A 650 -19.47 3.97 -15.14
CA CYS A 650 -18.18 4.55 -15.46
C CYS A 650 -17.75 4.14 -16.89
N ASN A 651 -16.92 4.98 -17.50
CA ASN A 651 -16.12 4.58 -18.65
C ASN A 651 -14.67 4.41 -18.22
N ILE A 652 -14.10 3.22 -18.45
CA ILE A 652 -12.75 2.84 -18.08
C ILE A 652 -11.90 2.75 -19.34
N GLU A 653 -10.84 3.50 -19.39
CA GLU A 653 -9.88 3.47 -20.49
C GLU A 653 -8.55 2.87 -20.01
N LEU A 654 -8.12 1.81 -20.67
CA LEU A 654 -6.87 1.12 -20.38
C LEU A 654 -5.95 1.20 -21.58
N LYS A 655 -4.73 1.65 -21.38
CA LYS A 655 -3.70 1.77 -22.41
C LYS A 655 -2.36 1.26 -21.88
N ILE A 656 -1.47 0.89 -22.80
CA ILE A 656 -0.06 0.73 -22.47
C ILE A 656 0.48 2.11 -22.09
N TYR A 657 1.22 2.17 -20.99
CA TYR A 657 1.89 3.42 -20.63
C TYR A 657 2.96 3.76 -21.66
N VAL A 658 2.86 4.95 -22.20
CA VAL A 658 3.85 5.52 -23.10
C VAL A 658 4.44 6.75 -22.40
N PRO A 659 5.77 6.82 -22.19
CA PRO A 659 6.41 7.99 -21.62
C PRO A 659 6.15 9.24 -22.46
N ASP A 660 6.08 10.41 -21.82
CA ASP A 660 5.86 11.70 -22.49
C ASP A 660 6.84 11.90 -23.65
N GLY A 661 6.34 12.32 -24.81
CA GLY A 661 7.10 12.48 -26.05
C GLY A 661 7.17 11.24 -26.94
N PHE A 662 6.56 10.13 -26.55
CA PHE A 662 6.45 8.91 -27.37
C PHE A 662 5.03 8.66 -27.91
N GLU A 663 4.04 9.47 -27.51
CA GLU A 663 2.64 9.31 -27.92
C GLU A 663 2.52 9.37 -29.45
N ASP A 664 3.09 10.40 -30.06
CA ASP A 664 3.09 10.55 -31.54
C ASP A 664 3.78 9.38 -32.26
N PHE A 665 4.74 8.73 -31.61
CA PHE A 665 5.46 7.59 -32.17
C PHE A 665 4.65 6.29 -32.10
N MET A 666 3.93 6.08 -31.02
CA MET A 666 3.04 4.93 -30.86
C MET A 666 1.81 5.05 -31.76
N ASP A 667 1.25 6.24 -31.93
CA ASP A 667 0.16 6.50 -32.86
C ASP A 667 0.61 6.28 -34.32
N ALA A 668 1.83 6.71 -34.65
CA ALA A 668 2.44 6.44 -35.95
C ALA A 668 2.72 4.95 -36.22
N LEU A 669 2.98 4.14 -35.16
CA LEU A 669 3.17 2.70 -35.26
C LEU A 669 1.85 1.94 -35.28
N SER A 670 0.85 2.40 -34.54
CA SER A 670 -0.46 1.77 -34.42
C SER A 670 -1.30 2.00 -35.67
N ASP A 671 -1.31 3.23 -36.22
CA ASP A 671 -1.95 3.60 -37.45
C ASP A 671 -1.08 4.54 -38.32
N PRO A 672 -0.14 3.99 -39.10
CA PRO A 672 0.75 4.80 -39.94
C PRO A 672 0.02 5.61 -41.01
N ARG A 673 -1.19 5.20 -41.42
CA ARG A 673 -1.99 5.88 -42.43
C ARG A 673 -2.79 7.03 -41.84
N GLY A 674 -3.39 6.82 -40.68
CA GLY A 674 -4.10 7.86 -39.93
C GLY A 674 -3.16 8.99 -39.49
N PHE A 675 -1.98 8.66 -39.02
CA PHE A 675 -0.95 9.63 -38.62
C PHE A 675 -0.47 10.49 -39.79
N MET A 676 -0.24 9.88 -40.98
CA MET A 676 0.12 10.61 -42.18
C MET A 676 -1.02 11.49 -42.71
N GLY A 677 -2.28 11.04 -42.53
CA GLY A 677 -3.48 11.81 -42.87
C GLY A 677 -3.64 13.03 -41.95
N ALA A 678 -3.50 12.84 -40.65
CA ALA A 678 -3.58 13.91 -39.67
C ALA A 678 -2.44 14.93 -39.77
N ALA A 679 -1.22 14.48 -40.09
CA ALA A 679 -0.09 15.36 -40.37
C ALA A 679 -0.31 16.24 -41.61
N LYS A 680 -0.93 15.67 -42.65
CA LYS A 680 -1.28 16.40 -43.87
C LYS A 680 -2.42 17.39 -43.62
N GLU A 681 -3.41 16.99 -42.88
CA GLU A 681 -4.54 17.85 -42.49
C GLU A 681 -4.09 19.01 -41.57
N ARG A 682 -3.15 18.78 -40.63
CA ARG A 682 -2.48 19.85 -39.88
C ARG A 682 -1.70 20.81 -40.78
N GLN A 683 -1.00 20.30 -41.80
CA GLN A 683 -0.23 21.10 -42.73
C GLN A 683 -1.15 21.93 -43.65
N ASP A 684 -2.27 21.34 -44.05
CA ASP A 684 -3.29 22.04 -44.87
C ASP A 684 -4.06 23.07 -44.04
N ASN A 685 -4.33 22.81 -42.75
CA ASN A 685 -4.90 23.78 -41.83
C ASN A 685 -3.94 24.92 -41.48
N MET A 686 -2.64 24.67 -41.35
CA MET A 686 -1.63 25.72 -41.17
C MET A 686 -1.47 26.60 -42.38
N LYS A 687 -1.53 26.03 -43.62
CA LYS A 687 -1.58 26.80 -44.88
C LYS A 687 -2.85 27.64 -44.99
N ALA A 688 -3.98 27.12 -44.56
CA ALA A 688 -5.26 27.84 -44.54
C ALA A 688 -5.26 29.01 -43.51
N LEU A 689 -4.43 28.93 -42.48
CA LEU A 689 -4.23 29.99 -41.48
C LEU A 689 -3.13 30.99 -41.86
N GLY A 690 -2.52 30.88 -43.08
CA GLY A 690 -1.54 31.81 -43.58
C GLY A 690 -0.17 31.78 -42.90
N ILE A 691 0.16 30.66 -42.23
CA ILE A 691 1.47 30.45 -41.62
C ILE A 691 2.35 29.74 -42.66
N GLU A 692 3.11 30.49 -43.43
CA GLU A 692 4.13 29.95 -44.31
C GLU A 692 5.39 29.59 -43.55
N GLU A 693 5.78 28.32 -43.55
CA GLU A 693 7.13 27.93 -43.15
C GLU A 693 8.12 28.41 -44.24
N THR A 694 9.00 29.29 -43.86
CA THR A 694 10.16 29.65 -44.66
C THR A 694 11.16 28.50 -44.64
N GLY A 695 11.04 27.59 -45.61
CA GLY A 695 11.95 26.48 -45.81
C GLY A 695 12.20 26.30 -47.31
N GLY A 696 13.35 26.74 -47.76
CA GLY A 696 13.74 26.79 -49.18
C GLY A 696 13.76 25.44 -49.86
N SER A 697 13.16 25.39 -51.03
CA SER A 697 13.36 24.35 -52.03
C SER A 697 14.79 24.45 -52.60
N GLY A 698 15.61 23.48 -52.29
CA GLY A 698 16.94 23.27 -52.83
C GLY A 698 17.07 21.93 -53.51
N ASP A 699 17.40 22.02 -54.75
CA ASP A 699 17.65 21.01 -55.78
C ASP A 699 18.34 19.72 -55.28
N ALA A 700 17.71 18.56 -55.52
CA ALA A 700 18.24 17.24 -55.18
C ALA A 700 19.04 16.66 -56.35
N SER A 701 20.31 17.03 -56.46
CA SER A 701 21.27 16.21 -57.22
C SER A 701 22.67 16.36 -56.63
N LYS A 702 23.22 15.24 -56.22
CA LYS A 702 24.59 15.00 -55.77
C LYS A 702 24.93 15.49 -54.32
N MET A 703 24.83 14.57 -53.41
CA MET A 703 25.72 14.59 -52.23
C MET A 703 26.14 13.17 -51.83
N GLU A 704 27.45 13.02 -51.82
CA GLU A 704 28.20 11.89 -51.37
C GLU A 704 27.89 11.59 -49.90
N LYS A 705 27.95 10.30 -49.54
CA LYS A 705 27.87 9.82 -48.16
C LYS A 705 28.97 10.47 -47.32
N LYS A 706 28.61 11.48 -46.57
CA LYS A 706 29.34 11.87 -45.37
C LYS A 706 28.60 11.32 -44.15
N GLU A 707 29.29 10.48 -43.38
CA GLU A 707 28.92 10.12 -42.03
C GLU A 707 28.80 11.41 -41.23
N GLU A 708 27.59 11.85 -40.92
CA GLU A 708 27.38 12.90 -39.92
C GLU A 708 27.81 12.36 -38.55
N LYS A 709 28.93 12.86 -38.06
CA LYS A 709 29.36 12.70 -36.68
C LYS A 709 28.25 13.18 -35.76
N ARG A 710 27.80 12.30 -34.83
CA ARG A 710 26.96 12.64 -33.73
C ARG A 710 27.52 13.87 -33.01
N ILE A 711 26.85 14.98 -33.05
CA ILE A 711 27.11 16.12 -32.16
C ILE A 711 26.46 15.77 -30.84
N GLU A 712 27.18 15.08 -29.96
CA GLU A 712 26.79 14.96 -28.56
C GLU A 712 26.97 16.32 -27.92
N GLU A 713 25.90 16.88 -27.30
CA GLU A 713 26.05 18.04 -26.44
C GLU A 713 27.06 17.69 -25.32
N PRO A 714 27.96 18.60 -24.97
CA PRO A 714 28.93 18.33 -23.90
C PRO A 714 28.18 18.04 -22.56
N PRO A 715 28.77 17.20 -21.71
CA PRO A 715 28.16 16.92 -20.42
C PRO A 715 27.97 18.22 -19.62
N ILE A 716 26.81 18.38 -18.97
CA ILE A 716 26.63 19.54 -18.07
C ILE A 716 27.54 19.31 -16.86
N VAL A 717 28.42 20.27 -16.61
CA VAL A 717 29.21 20.33 -15.39
C VAL A 717 28.50 21.29 -14.46
N PHE A 718 28.02 20.79 -13.34
CA PHE A 718 27.44 21.62 -12.29
C PHE A 718 28.56 22.19 -11.39
N ASP A 719 28.45 23.45 -11.02
CA ASP A 719 29.32 24.04 -10.01
C ASP A 719 29.10 23.31 -8.67
N PRO A 720 30.14 22.92 -7.95
CA PRO A 720 30.00 22.25 -6.67
C PRO A 720 29.32 23.18 -5.65
N ILE A 721 28.29 22.65 -4.97
CA ILE A 721 27.65 23.35 -3.87
C ILE A 721 28.53 23.16 -2.64
N THR A 722 29.20 24.24 -2.17
CA THR A 722 30.01 24.20 -0.95
C THR A 722 29.33 24.97 0.18
N LEU A 723 29.60 24.57 1.43
CA LEU A 723 29.09 25.30 2.60
C LEU A 723 29.53 26.75 2.62
N GLU A 724 30.71 27.04 2.08
CA GLU A 724 31.23 28.41 1.96
C GLU A 724 30.38 29.27 1.01
N THR A 725 29.99 28.72 -0.15
CA THR A 725 29.13 29.43 -1.11
C THR A 725 27.75 29.68 -0.52
N LEU A 726 27.17 28.70 0.18
CA LEU A 726 25.88 28.83 0.84
C LEU A 726 25.90 29.85 1.99
N ARG A 727 27.00 29.95 2.74
CA ARG A 727 27.19 30.96 3.79
C ARG A 727 27.33 32.38 3.25
N GLN A 728 27.70 32.56 1.99
CA GLN A 728 27.76 33.86 1.32
C GLN A 728 26.39 34.34 0.83
N GLU A 729 25.41 33.46 0.78
CA GLU A 729 24.05 33.81 0.36
C GLU A 729 23.42 34.86 1.28
N LYS A 730 22.72 35.85 0.66
CA LYS A 730 22.09 36.97 1.36
C LYS A 730 21.16 36.56 2.49
N GLY A 731 20.46 35.41 2.30
CA GLY A 731 19.57 34.82 3.30
C GLY A 731 20.31 34.44 4.57
N PHE A 732 21.40 33.69 4.44
CA PHE A 732 22.25 33.29 5.57
C PHE A 732 22.93 34.47 6.27
N GLN A 733 23.51 35.37 5.51
CA GLN A 733 24.19 36.57 6.05
C GLN A 733 23.25 37.46 6.90
N LYS A 734 21.99 37.60 6.50
CA LYS A 734 20.99 38.36 7.25
C LYS A 734 20.72 37.75 8.62
N ILE A 735 20.64 36.45 8.68
CA ILE A 735 20.35 35.71 9.93
C ILE A 735 21.58 35.68 10.83
N ALA A 736 22.76 35.42 10.29
CA ALA A 736 24.01 35.47 11.05
C ALA A 736 24.21 36.84 11.74
N LYS A 737 23.93 37.96 11.03
CA LYS A 737 23.95 39.30 11.62
C LYS A 737 22.91 39.53 12.70
N LYS A 738 21.70 38.98 12.53
CA LYS A 738 20.63 39.07 13.54
C LYS A 738 21.01 38.30 14.80
N GLN A 739 21.50 37.06 14.67
CA GLN A 739 21.91 36.20 15.76
C GLN A 739 23.11 36.78 16.55
N ALA A 740 24.11 37.35 15.85
CA ALA A 740 25.20 38.03 16.51
C ALA A 740 24.74 39.21 17.39
N LYS A 741 23.75 39.99 16.90
CA LYS A 741 23.15 41.10 17.68
C LYS A 741 22.33 40.59 18.89
N GLU A 742 21.63 39.46 18.74
CA GLU A 742 20.89 38.85 19.84
C GLU A 742 21.83 38.38 20.95
N LEU A 743 22.94 37.73 20.61
CA LEU A 743 23.97 37.29 21.56
C LEU A 743 24.64 38.49 22.26
N GLU A 744 24.95 39.54 21.53
CA GLU A 744 25.48 40.76 22.12
C GLU A 744 24.51 41.41 23.10
N THR A 745 23.21 41.38 22.80
CA THR A 745 22.18 41.92 23.68
C THR A 745 22.05 41.09 24.96
N LEU A 746 22.14 39.76 24.86
CA LEU A 746 22.15 38.86 26.01
C LEU A 746 23.38 39.14 26.91
N LYS A 747 24.56 39.20 26.33
CA LYS A 747 25.81 39.54 27.06
C LYS A 747 25.74 40.89 27.76
N LYS A 748 25.15 41.91 27.14
CA LYS A 748 24.91 43.22 27.75
C LYS A 748 23.93 43.14 28.93
N LYS A 749 22.89 42.30 28.85
CA LYS A 749 21.97 42.04 29.95
C LYS A 749 22.70 41.39 31.10
N HIS A 750 23.49 40.35 30.88
CA HIS A 750 24.30 39.66 31.89
C HIS A 750 25.27 40.55 32.58
N LEU A 751 25.96 41.43 31.84
CA LEU A 751 26.87 42.43 32.47
C LEU A 751 26.12 43.37 33.39
N LYS A 752 24.94 43.85 33.07
CA LYS A 752 24.13 44.72 33.95
C LYS A 752 23.70 43.99 35.20
N GLU A 753 23.29 42.73 35.09
CA GLU A 753 22.86 41.90 36.22
C GLU A 753 24.05 41.66 37.19
N ARG A 754 25.25 41.32 36.65
CA ARG A 754 26.48 41.16 37.46
C ARG A 754 26.85 42.44 38.18
N ALA A 755 26.83 43.59 37.49
CA ALA A 755 27.12 44.88 38.09
C ALA A 755 26.10 45.25 39.19
N SER A 756 24.82 44.93 39.02
CA SER A 756 23.80 45.17 40.04
C SER A 756 24.02 44.32 41.28
N LEU A 757 24.31 43.03 41.08
CA LEU A 757 24.58 42.12 42.21
C LEU A 757 25.83 42.54 42.96
N GLN A 758 26.94 42.87 42.27
CA GLN A 758 28.17 43.34 42.86
C GLN A 758 27.96 44.61 43.68
N LYS A 759 27.19 45.58 43.17
CA LYS A 759 26.84 46.80 43.90
C LYS A 759 26.07 46.50 45.19
N THR A 760 25.12 45.59 45.15
CA THR A 760 24.33 45.17 46.30
C THR A 760 25.18 44.44 47.34
N GLN A 761 26.06 43.55 46.87
CA GLN A 761 26.99 42.79 47.74
C GLN A 761 27.99 43.69 48.41
N ASN A 762 28.63 44.65 47.68
CA ASN A 762 29.55 45.62 48.23
C ASN A 762 28.86 46.49 49.32
N ALA A 763 27.65 46.99 49.04
CA ALA A 763 26.90 47.81 50.01
C ALA A 763 26.55 47.02 51.31
N SER A 764 26.30 45.73 51.18
CA SER A 764 26.02 44.80 52.33
C SER A 764 27.31 44.60 53.17
N ILE A 765 28.43 44.34 52.54
CA ILE A 765 29.72 44.17 53.19
C ILE A 765 30.17 45.50 53.89
N GLU A 766 30.07 46.63 53.21
CA GLU A 766 30.39 47.93 53.77
C GLU A 766 29.59 48.23 55.03
N LYS A 767 28.34 47.89 55.14
CA LYS A 767 27.51 48.02 56.33
C LYS A 767 28.00 47.13 57.49
N LEU A 768 28.48 45.93 57.22
CA LEU A 768 28.90 44.94 58.21
C LEU A 768 30.28 45.20 58.76
N ILE A 769 31.18 45.87 58.01
CA ILE A 769 32.55 46.17 58.36
C ILE A 769 32.67 47.56 58.96
N LYS A 770 31.67 48.43 58.85
CA LYS A 770 31.71 49.80 59.33
C LYS A 770 31.98 49.90 60.87
N GLY A 771 33.11 50.46 61.24
CA GLY A 771 33.54 50.66 62.61
C GLY A 771 34.22 49.47 63.25
N LYS A 772 34.57 48.40 62.54
CA LYS A 772 35.30 47.22 63.04
C LYS A 772 36.78 47.30 62.64
N SER A 773 37.65 46.78 63.49
CA SER A 773 39.06 46.58 63.19
C SER A 773 39.32 45.41 62.25
N LYS A 774 40.49 45.33 61.60
CA LYS A 774 40.82 44.19 60.64
C LYS A 774 40.78 42.83 61.38
N ASP A 775 41.15 42.76 62.60
CA ASP A 775 41.13 41.44 63.32
C ASP A 775 39.77 41.07 63.81
N GLU A 776 38.91 41.99 64.18
CA GLU A 776 37.50 41.75 64.46
C GLU A 776 36.70 41.28 63.19
N ILE A 777 37.07 41.89 62.09
CA ILE A 777 36.45 41.46 60.79
C ILE A 777 36.83 40.01 60.43
N LYS A 778 38.07 39.61 60.63
CA LYS A 778 38.56 38.26 60.37
C LYS A 778 38.00 37.22 61.35
N ALA A 779 37.67 37.61 62.59
CA ALA A 779 37.14 36.71 63.61
C ALA A 779 35.62 36.55 63.53
N ASP A 780 34.93 37.49 62.85
CA ASP A 780 33.45 37.52 62.86
C ASP A 780 32.85 36.42 61.94
N GLN A 781 32.17 35.43 62.56
CA GLN A 781 31.51 34.35 61.90
C GLN A 781 30.39 34.81 60.97
N ASN A 782 29.69 35.90 61.30
CA ASN A 782 28.59 36.41 60.49
C ASN A 782 29.12 37.02 59.17
N ILE A 783 30.24 37.74 59.20
CA ILE A 783 30.90 38.32 58.06
C ILE A 783 31.38 37.17 57.14
N ARG A 784 32.03 36.16 57.71
CA ARG A 784 32.45 34.99 56.87
C ARG A 784 31.26 34.29 56.20
N LYS A 785 30.17 34.10 56.93
CA LYS A 785 28.95 33.49 56.40
C LYS A 785 28.38 34.35 55.22
N VAL A 786 28.29 35.68 55.45
CA VAL A 786 27.79 36.59 54.37
C VAL A 786 28.69 36.56 53.16
N ILE A 787 30.02 36.51 53.34
CA ILE A 787 30.96 36.40 52.19
C ILE A 787 30.76 35.08 51.48
N THR A 788 30.61 33.94 52.18
CA THR A 788 30.36 32.63 51.56
C THR A 788 29.07 32.64 50.81
N ASP A 789 27.97 33.12 51.40
CA ASP A 789 26.67 33.21 50.77
C ASP A 789 26.69 34.10 49.51
N GLN A 790 27.42 35.23 49.55
CA GLN A 790 27.58 36.11 48.43
C GLN A 790 28.44 35.53 47.29
N THR A 791 29.48 34.77 47.66
CA THR A 791 30.30 34.04 46.69
C THR A 791 29.50 32.95 46.00
N SER A 792 28.69 32.23 46.77
CA SER A 792 27.77 31.23 46.19
C SER A 792 26.78 31.88 45.21
N ALA A 793 26.11 32.95 45.62
CA ALA A 793 25.16 33.68 44.77
C ALA A 793 25.80 34.24 43.49
N TRP A 794 27.05 34.69 43.57
CA TRP A 794 27.80 35.14 42.43
C TRP A 794 28.12 34.00 41.47
N SER A 795 28.58 32.88 41.99
CA SER A 795 28.88 31.68 41.20
C SER A 795 27.64 31.15 40.50
N GLU A 796 26.55 31.00 41.23
CA GLU A 796 25.26 30.52 40.65
C GLU A 796 24.79 31.43 39.52
N MET A 797 24.93 32.76 39.66
CA MET A 797 24.58 33.71 38.63
C MET A 797 25.48 33.57 37.40
N CYS A 798 26.79 33.39 37.60
CA CYS A 798 27.74 33.21 36.51
C CYS A 798 27.48 31.91 35.75
N GLU A 799 27.20 30.82 36.43
CA GLU A 799 26.83 29.54 35.84
C GLU A 799 25.53 29.66 35.04
N LYS A 800 24.51 30.31 35.60
CA LYS A 800 23.25 30.56 34.91
C LYS A 800 23.46 31.36 33.64
N HIS A 801 24.24 32.46 33.69
CA HIS A 801 24.52 33.29 32.52
C HIS A 801 25.25 32.51 31.42
N LYS A 802 26.22 31.68 31.79
CA LYS A 802 26.95 30.85 30.85
C LYS A 802 26.04 29.81 30.21
N LYS A 803 25.19 29.17 30.98
CA LYS A 803 24.21 28.21 30.46
C LYS A 803 23.25 28.87 29.47
N GLU A 804 22.74 30.07 29.79
CA GLU A 804 21.87 30.83 28.87
C GLU A 804 22.61 31.19 27.54
N GLU A 805 23.90 31.56 27.62
CA GLU A 805 24.73 31.83 26.45
C GLU A 805 24.91 30.57 25.56
N TRP A 806 25.21 29.41 26.15
CA TRP A 806 25.38 28.16 25.43
C TRP A 806 24.07 27.65 24.82
N GLU A 807 22.96 27.73 25.55
CA GLU A 807 21.65 27.37 25.01
C GLU A 807 21.28 28.21 23.79
N MET A 808 21.56 29.54 23.86
CA MET A 808 21.36 30.43 22.73
C MET A 808 22.27 30.08 21.55
N LEU A 809 23.56 29.80 21.78
CA LEU A 809 24.49 29.39 20.72
C LEU A 809 24.10 28.08 20.08
N LYS A 810 23.72 27.06 20.85
CA LYS A 810 23.24 25.78 20.34
C LYS A 810 21.99 25.95 19.47
N LYS A 811 21.05 26.80 19.92
CA LYS A 811 19.86 27.13 19.12
C LYS A 811 20.21 27.84 17.83
N GLN A 812 21.14 28.82 17.88
CA GLN A 812 21.58 29.57 16.69
C GLN A 812 22.25 28.64 15.65
N VAL A 813 23.04 27.65 16.10
CA VAL A 813 23.62 26.64 15.19
C VAL A 813 22.53 25.84 14.49
N GLN A 814 21.50 25.44 15.23
CA GLN A 814 20.38 24.70 14.66
C GLN A 814 19.60 25.55 13.62
N ASP A 815 19.27 26.78 13.96
CA ASP A 815 18.61 27.71 13.03
C ASP A 815 19.46 27.96 11.77
N GLN A 816 20.78 28.07 11.89
CA GLN A 816 21.70 28.20 10.76
C GLN A 816 21.74 26.93 9.90
N GLN A 817 21.72 25.76 10.52
CA GLN A 817 21.64 24.47 9.81
C GLN A 817 20.38 24.40 8.94
N ASP A 818 19.23 24.74 9.52
CA ASP A 818 17.94 24.64 8.81
C ASP A 818 17.92 25.53 7.56
N ILE A 819 18.54 26.70 7.66
CA ILE A 819 18.64 27.61 6.52
C ILE A 819 19.64 27.13 5.47
N LEU A 820 20.83 26.69 5.90
CA LEU A 820 21.82 26.12 4.96
C LEU A 820 21.23 24.89 4.24
N LYS A 821 20.47 24.07 4.96
CA LYS A 821 19.75 22.92 4.37
C LYS A 821 18.74 23.38 3.33
N GLY A 822 17.90 24.35 3.65
CA GLY A 822 16.91 24.87 2.70
C GLY A 822 17.55 25.52 1.44
N LEU A 823 18.65 26.25 1.60
CA LEU A 823 19.42 26.83 0.49
C LEU A 823 20.04 25.73 -0.37
N MET A 824 20.60 24.69 0.26
CA MET A 824 21.18 23.54 -0.43
C MET A 824 20.12 22.79 -1.24
N GLU A 825 18.98 22.45 -0.63
CA GLU A 825 17.86 21.78 -1.28
C GLU A 825 17.32 22.57 -2.47
N THR A 826 17.23 23.90 -2.35
CA THR A 826 16.80 24.77 -3.45
C THR A 826 17.78 24.72 -4.62
N THR A 827 19.08 24.75 -4.35
CA THR A 827 20.12 24.71 -5.38
C THR A 827 20.21 23.32 -6.02
N GLN A 828 20.08 22.25 -5.23
CA GLN A 828 20.04 20.88 -5.71
C GLN A 828 18.82 20.63 -6.61
N ALA A 829 17.64 21.13 -6.23
CA ALA A 829 16.44 21.06 -7.05
C ALA A 829 16.62 21.78 -8.40
N ALA A 830 17.29 22.92 -8.42
CA ALA A 830 17.60 23.65 -9.66
C ALA A 830 18.55 22.85 -10.57
N GLN A 831 19.56 22.18 -10.01
CA GLN A 831 20.49 21.32 -10.77
C GLN A 831 19.77 20.08 -11.35
N ILE A 832 18.89 19.44 -10.57
CA ILE A 832 18.06 18.31 -11.06
C ILE A 832 17.18 18.74 -12.23
N LYS A 833 16.50 19.89 -12.10
CA LYS A 833 15.65 20.43 -13.16
C LYS A 833 16.44 20.76 -14.44
N GLN A 834 17.65 21.26 -14.33
CA GLN A 834 18.51 21.50 -15.49
C GLN A 834 18.92 20.19 -16.18
N LEU A 835 19.26 19.16 -15.40
CA LEU A 835 19.61 17.84 -15.93
C LEU A 835 18.42 17.19 -16.64
N GLU A 836 17.25 17.29 -16.05
CA GLU A 836 16.00 16.76 -16.64
C GLU A 836 15.65 17.46 -17.94
N ALA A 837 15.75 18.77 -18.01
CA ALA A 837 15.54 19.53 -19.23
C ALA A 837 16.54 19.18 -20.34
N LYS A 838 17.78 18.81 -20.00
CA LYS A 838 18.74 18.26 -20.97
C LYS A 838 18.32 16.89 -21.46
N HIS A 839 17.97 15.97 -20.55
CA HIS A 839 17.55 14.63 -20.90
C HIS A 839 16.32 14.64 -21.81
N GLU A 840 15.37 15.56 -21.56
CA GLU A 840 14.19 15.75 -22.42
C GLU A 840 14.59 16.18 -23.83
N ARG A 841 15.51 17.14 -23.98
CA ARG A 841 16.04 17.56 -25.29
C ARG A 841 16.75 16.42 -26.01
N ASP A 842 17.61 15.68 -25.31
CA ASP A 842 18.32 14.53 -25.88
C ASP A 842 17.36 13.46 -26.38
N ASN A 843 16.31 13.15 -25.62
CA ASN A 843 15.29 12.19 -26.01
C ASN A 843 14.48 12.68 -27.21
N LYS A 844 14.13 13.96 -27.27
CA LYS A 844 13.42 14.55 -28.40
C LYS A 844 14.28 14.49 -29.69
N ASN A 845 15.56 14.76 -29.60
CA ASN A 845 16.50 14.63 -30.72
C ASN A 845 16.63 13.19 -31.21
N LEU A 846 16.76 12.23 -30.28
CA LEU A 846 16.84 10.79 -30.62
C LEU A 846 15.56 10.32 -31.33
N ASN A 847 14.39 10.68 -30.84
CA ASN A 847 13.11 10.35 -31.46
C ASN A 847 12.98 10.94 -32.88
N SER A 848 13.39 12.20 -33.07
CA SER A 848 13.38 12.84 -34.37
C SER A 848 14.29 12.11 -35.39
N GLN A 849 15.47 11.67 -34.96
CA GLN A 849 16.40 10.90 -35.80
C GLN A 849 15.80 9.53 -36.17
N GLN A 850 15.21 8.81 -35.21
CA GLN A 850 14.57 7.50 -35.44
C GLN A 850 13.38 7.60 -36.42
N ALA A 851 12.59 8.67 -36.29
CA ALA A 851 11.50 8.95 -37.21
C ALA A 851 12.01 9.17 -38.68
N LYS A 852 13.11 9.96 -38.83
CA LYS A 852 13.74 10.15 -40.15
C LYS A 852 14.21 8.84 -40.76
N ILE A 853 14.91 8.00 -40.00
CA ILE A 853 15.39 6.67 -40.45
C ILE A 853 14.21 5.78 -40.87
N SER A 854 13.10 5.80 -40.16
CA SER A 854 11.92 5.01 -40.47
C SER A 854 11.28 5.43 -41.80
N VAL A 855 11.21 6.74 -42.07
CA VAL A 855 10.71 7.28 -43.34
C VAL A 855 11.65 6.95 -44.50
N GLU A 856 12.96 7.07 -44.30
CA GLU A 856 13.95 6.72 -45.30
C GLU A 856 13.88 5.21 -45.68
N THR A 857 13.81 4.35 -44.67
CA THR A 857 13.65 2.90 -44.87
C THR A 857 12.40 2.56 -45.69
N ALA A 858 11.29 3.23 -45.39
CA ALA A 858 10.05 3.03 -46.17
C ALA A 858 10.21 3.50 -47.62
N LYS A 859 10.84 4.64 -47.86
CA LYS A 859 11.12 5.16 -49.22
C LYS A 859 12.07 4.25 -50.00
N GLU A 860 13.14 3.74 -49.37
CA GLU A 860 14.08 2.80 -49.98
C GLU A 860 13.36 1.54 -50.50
N VAL A 861 12.55 0.91 -49.65
CA VAL A 861 11.84 -0.33 -50.05
C VAL A 861 10.78 -0.10 -51.13
N LEU A 862 10.08 1.04 -51.10
CA LEU A 862 9.10 1.39 -52.11
C LEU A 862 9.75 1.65 -53.47
N ASN A 863 10.94 2.27 -53.51
CA ASN A 863 11.68 2.64 -54.70
C ASN A 863 12.61 1.52 -55.19
N ASP A 864 12.73 0.40 -54.49
CA ASP A 864 13.57 -0.73 -54.86
C ASP A 864 13.02 -1.41 -56.13
N LYS A 865 13.73 -1.25 -57.24
CA LYS A 865 13.38 -1.79 -58.55
C LYS A 865 13.61 -3.30 -58.65
N THR A 866 14.33 -3.90 -57.69
CA THR A 866 14.59 -5.36 -57.67
C THR A 866 13.38 -6.15 -57.18
N LEU A 867 12.49 -5.50 -56.41
CA LEU A 867 11.25 -6.08 -55.86
C LEU A 867 10.09 -5.87 -56.86
N LYS A 868 9.72 -6.97 -57.56
CA LYS A 868 8.77 -6.91 -58.67
C LYS A 868 7.29 -6.94 -58.28
N THR A 869 6.97 -7.52 -57.13
CA THR A 869 5.59 -7.67 -56.67
C THR A 869 5.30 -6.83 -55.43
N LYS A 870 4.04 -6.41 -55.27
CA LYS A 870 3.59 -5.69 -54.08
C LYS A 870 3.80 -6.52 -52.79
N GLY A 871 3.59 -7.86 -52.86
CA GLY A 871 3.78 -8.77 -51.73
C GLY A 871 5.23 -8.87 -51.29
N GLU A 872 6.19 -8.84 -52.24
CA GLU A 872 7.64 -8.82 -51.92
C GLU A 872 8.04 -7.51 -51.25
N LYS A 873 7.53 -6.37 -51.74
CA LYS A 873 7.77 -5.06 -51.10
C LYS A 873 7.21 -5.01 -49.68
N ASP A 874 5.99 -5.48 -49.48
CA ASP A 874 5.34 -5.49 -48.17
C ASP A 874 6.08 -6.43 -47.18
N ARG A 875 6.55 -7.58 -47.62
CA ARG A 875 7.37 -8.50 -46.84
C ARG A 875 8.70 -7.85 -46.42
N ARG A 876 9.41 -7.28 -47.38
CA ARG A 876 10.72 -6.64 -47.14
C ARG A 876 10.59 -5.40 -46.27
N LEU A 877 9.50 -4.67 -46.40
CA LEU A 877 9.19 -3.51 -45.54
C LEU A 877 8.95 -3.96 -44.08
N ARG A 878 8.18 -5.05 -43.88
CA ARG A 878 7.97 -5.60 -42.53
C ARG A 878 9.29 -6.05 -41.87
N GLU A 879 10.13 -6.78 -42.60
CA GLU A 879 11.44 -7.25 -42.13
C GLU A 879 12.35 -6.08 -41.72
N LYS A 880 12.48 -5.05 -42.59
CA LYS A 880 13.27 -3.86 -42.30
C LYS A 880 12.69 -3.04 -41.12
N LYS A 881 11.38 -2.91 -41.03
CA LYS A 881 10.71 -2.25 -39.89
C LYS A 881 11.01 -3.00 -38.58
N GLN A 882 10.93 -4.30 -38.59
CA GLN A 882 11.21 -5.12 -37.40
C GLN A 882 12.68 -4.99 -36.91
N ASN A 883 13.62 -4.94 -37.86
CA ASN A 883 15.04 -4.69 -37.54
C ASN A 883 15.28 -3.27 -37.00
N ASN A 884 14.61 -2.25 -37.56
CA ASN A 884 14.69 -0.89 -37.06
C ASN A 884 14.10 -0.76 -35.66
N ILE A 885 12.96 -1.40 -35.41
CA ILE A 885 12.35 -1.41 -34.07
C ILE A 885 13.33 -1.97 -33.03
N LYS A 886 13.93 -3.12 -33.30
CA LYS A 886 14.91 -3.73 -32.39
C LYS A 886 16.10 -2.79 -32.14
N ARG A 887 16.67 -2.21 -33.19
CA ARG A 887 17.76 -1.23 -33.10
C ARG A 887 17.36 0.01 -32.28
N PHE A 888 16.17 0.56 -32.53
CA PHE A 888 15.68 1.75 -31.82
C PHE A 888 15.41 1.47 -30.33
N MET A 889 14.94 0.28 -30.00
CA MET A 889 14.81 -0.15 -28.60
C MET A 889 16.17 -0.21 -27.90
N ASP A 890 17.20 -0.78 -28.56
CA ASP A 890 18.55 -0.84 -28.00
C ASP A 890 19.16 0.58 -27.82
N GLU A 891 18.99 1.46 -28.79
CA GLU A 891 19.45 2.85 -28.71
C GLU A 891 18.78 3.60 -27.55
N LYS A 892 17.46 3.42 -27.36
CA LYS A 892 16.72 4.02 -26.25
C LYS A 892 17.13 3.45 -24.90
N LYS A 893 17.28 2.15 -24.81
CA LYS A 893 17.79 1.49 -23.59
C LYS A 893 19.15 2.05 -23.18
N ASN A 894 20.05 2.21 -24.15
CA ASN A 894 21.38 2.77 -23.89
C ASN A 894 21.31 4.26 -23.47
N ALA A 895 20.42 5.04 -24.06
CA ALA A 895 20.17 6.43 -23.65
C ALA A 895 19.62 6.51 -22.22
N GLN A 896 18.65 5.69 -21.87
CA GLN A 896 18.09 5.60 -20.52
C GLN A 896 19.14 5.20 -19.48
N ILE A 897 20.00 4.21 -19.79
CA ILE A 897 21.10 3.78 -18.89
C ILE A 897 22.06 4.95 -18.68
N LYS A 898 22.40 5.70 -19.74
CA LYS A 898 23.30 6.88 -19.64
C LYS A 898 22.66 7.95 -18.75
N GLN A 899 21.39 8.27 -18.97
CA GLN A 899 20.64 9.25 -18.20
C GLN A 899 20.48 8.84 -16.72
N ALA A 900 20.22 7.57 -16.46
CA ALA A 900 20.15 7.04 -15.10
C ALA A 900 21.48 7.16 -14.38
N ARG A 901 22.61 6.89 -15.05
CA ARG A 901 23.95 7.08 -14.49
C ARG A 901 24.29 8.54 -14.20
N GLU A 902 23.86 9.46 -15.06
CA GLU A 902 24.05 10.91 -14.83
C GLU A 902 23.21 11.39 -13.63
N LYS A 903 21.95 10.97 -13.50
CA LYS A 903 21.10 11.25 -12.34
C LYS A 903 21.70 10.68 -11.05
N GLU A 904 22.17 9.44 -11.07
CA GLU A 904 22.77 8.81 -9.90
C GLU A 904 24.07 9.48 -9.46
N LYS A 905 24.92 9.90 -10.39
CA LYS A 905 26.12 10.67 -10.06
C LYS A 905 25.78 12.00 -9.38
N LEU A 906 24.74 12.68 -9.86
CA LEU A 906 24.29 13.93 -9.26
C LEU A 906 23.71 13.67 -7.85
N ARG A 907 22.90 12.62 -7.68
CA ARG A 907 22.34 12.21 -6.40
C ARG A 907 23.44 11.92 -5.37
N VAL A 908 24.41 11.09 -5.72
CA VAL A 908 25.56 10.80 -4.84
C VAL A 908 26.32 12.05 -4.45
N SER A 909 26.45 13.02 -5.37
CA SER A 909 27.06 14.31 -5.05
C SER A 909 26.24 15.11 -4.05
N HIS A 910 24.91 15.13 -4.21
CA HIS A 910 23.99 15.80 -3.28
C HIS A 910 23.97 15.15 -1.90
N ASP A 911 24.00 13.83 -1.83
CA ASP A 911 24.04 13.07 -0.56
C ASP A 911 25.32 13.41 0.22
N LYS A 912 26.49 13.47 -0.45
CA LYS A 912 27.76 13.90 0.17
C LYS A 912 27.71 15.30 0.73
N GLN A 913 27.09 16.24 0.02
CA GLN A 913 26.92 17.61 0.49
C GLN A 913 26.05 17.67 1.76
N GLY A 914 24.99 16.85 1.83
CA GLY A 914 24.16 16.68 3.01
C GLY A 914 24.94 16.12 4.21
N GLU A 915 25.80 15.13 3.98
CA GLU A 915 26.69 14.59 5.01
C GLU A 915 27.71 15.60 5.51
N GLU A 916 28.28 16.41 4.61
CA GLU A 916 29.23 17.48 4.98
C GLU A 916 28.56 18.53 5.87
N LEU A 917 27.33 18.92 5.55
CA LEU A 917 26.57 19.85 6.39
C LEU A 917 26.32 19.27 7.80
N GLN A 918 25.94 18.00 7.88
CA GLN A 918 25.72 17.34 9.18
C GLN A 918 27.00 17.26 9.98
N LYS A 919 28.13 16.92 9.37
CA LYS A 919 29.44 16.85 10.03
C LYS A 919 29.88 18.21 10.54
N ASP A 920 29.69 19.27 9.77
CA ASP A 920 30.04 20.65 10.18
C ASP A 920 29.24 21.11 11.41
N VAL A 921 27.94 20.84 11.42
CA VAL A 921 27.07 21.16 12.55
C VAL A 921 27.43 20.35 13.79
N GLN A 922 27.67 19.05 13.61
CA GLN A 922 28.05 18.17 14.72
C GLN A 922 29.37 18.61 15.36
N LYS A 923 30.34 19.00 14.52
CA LYS A 923 31.62 19.53 14.98
C LYS A 923 31.46 20.82 15.81
N LEU A 924 30.59 21.74 15.37
CA LEU A 924 30.30 22.99 16.10
C LEU A 924 29.61 22.71 17.44
N LEU A 925 28.62 21.82 17.47
CA LEU A 925 27.93 21.45 18.70
C LEU A 925 28.85 20.73 19.68
N GLU A 926 29.76 19.92 19.17
CA GLU A 926 30.77 19.20 20.00
C GLU A 926 31.80 20.19 20.59
N MET A 927 32.23 21.18 19.83
CA MET A 927 33.08 22.28 20.35
C MET A 927 32.40 23.01 21.51
N TYR A 928 31.14 23.41 21.36
CA TYR A 928 30.42 24.06 22.46
C TYR A 928 30.20 23.16 23.68
N LYS A 929 30.05 21.86 23.48
CA LYS A 929 29.93 20.89 24.57
C LYS A 929 31.26 20.77 25.32
N VAL A 930 32.38 20.70 24.63
CA VAL A 930 33.73 20.67 25.27
C VAL A 930 34.01 21.94 26.04
N GLU A 931 33.71 23.14 25.48
CA GLU A 931 33.85 24.40 26.20
C GLU A 931 32.97 24.46 27.48
N GLU A 932 31.76 23.94 27.40
CA GLU A 932 30.86 23.82 28.57
C GLU A 932 31.40 22.88 29.63
N GLU A 933 31.97 21.74 29.28
CA GLU A 933 32.58 20.78 30.16
C GLU A 933 33.88 21.33 30.82
N GLU A 934 34.74 21.99 30.05
CA GLU A 934 35.95 22.63 30.53
C GLU A 934 35.63 23.76 31.51
N TYR A 935 34.66 24.61 31.25
CA TYR A 935 34.20 25.64 32.14
C TYR A 935 33.69 25.05 33.48
N ASN A 936 32.89 24.01 33.43
CA ASN A 936 32.36 23.35 34.59
C ASN A 936 33.48 22.70 35.44
N MET A 937 34.49 22.14 34.80
CA MET A 937 35.67 21.58 35.49
C MET A 937 36.55 22.65 36.13
N THR A 938 36.77 23.76 35.46
CA THR A 938 37.62 24.89 35.94
C THR A 938 36.92 25.56 37.12
N THR A 939 35.63 25.85 37.00
CA THR A 939 34.84 26.48 38.06
C THR A 939 34.81 25.62 39.35
N LYS A 940 34.70 24.29 39.20
CA LYS A 940 34.79 23.37 40.34
C LYS A 940 36.18 23.33 40.98
N ARG A 941 37.27 23.43 40.20
CA ARG A 941 38.65 23.46 40.74
C ARG A 941 38.95 24.76 41.50
N GLU A 942 38.50 25.92 41.04
CA GLU A 942 38.66 27.20 41.74
C GLU A 942 37.82 27.28 43.02
N PHE A 943 36.75 26.54 43.15
CA PHE A 943 35.92 26.48 44.36
C PHE A 943 36.49 25.56 45.44
N TYR A 944 37.33 24.57 45.11
CA TYR A 944 37.94 23.63 46.02
C TYR A 944 39.43 23.95 46.33
N ALA A 945 40.02 24.96 45.72
CA ALA A 945 41.34 25.55 46.03
C ALA A 945 41.18 26.81 46.84
#